data_3109db84b2864daff27906cd96ce0b98
#
_entry.id   3109db84b2864daff27906cd96ce0b98
#
_cell.length_a   1.000
_cell.length_b   1.000
_cell.length_c   1.000
_cell.angle_alpha   90.00
_cell.angle_beta   90.00
_cell.angle_gamma   90.00
#
_symmetry.space_group_name_H-M   'P 1'
#
loop_
_entity.id
_entity.type
_entity.pdbx_description
1 polymer ?
#
loop_
_entity_poly.entity_id
_entity_poly.type
_entity_poly.pdbx_seq_one_letter_code
_entity_poly.pdbx_strand_id
1 'polypeptide(L)'
;MGYDETLYLKILRDTWGYSDFRGIQRDIIRSIAEGKDTLGLMPTGGGKSLTFQVPALAMEGVCIVITPLIALMKDQVENLRRRQVLAAAIYSGMSRQEIVKTLENCVLGNTKILYVSPERIGSELFQTKLAHIKVSFITIDEAHCISQWGYDFRPSYLHIADIRRLKPDAPILALTATATKDVIDDIQEQLEFKERNVFRMSFERKNLAYVVRTSDNKQQQLVHILNSINGSAIVYVRSRKLTKEICEFLLNNNISATYYHAGLEHTTKDERQRKWHDDEVRVMVATNAFGMGIDKPDVRVVIHITCPDSIEAYFQEAGRAGRDGKKAYAVLLYDKSDKAKLLKRIAQEFPNKEEICRVYEHIAYYLQIAAGSGYGRTFHFEVEKFSLLFHHYPVIVNSALKILSRAGYIEYDIDPDSRTRVKFTLERDQLYMLHETTPNEELVITTLLREYSGLFVDYHFIELAFIAHATGLTQQQVYLILTSLSQRRILHFIPERSVPLLTYTQDRVLPEEIVISESVYEERKTQFEKRIKSIIDYAQNDTVCRSRQLLRYFGETETNDCHQCDVCLTHQDTSQSYKDAYNQALKTIKALLADGEKHSITELNKIVLNQEAKDEAMEYLVNEEVIKVELNNIFLKK
;
A
#
# COMPACT_ATOMS: atom_id res chain seq x y z
N MET A 1 20.25 10.68 -28.33
CA MET A 1 20.28 9.44 -29.14
C MET A 1 18.84 9.03 -29.36
N GLY A 2 18.44 8.71 -30.61
CA GLY A 2 17.08 8.27 -30.88
C GLY A 2 16.79 6.88 -30.29
N TYR A 3 15.52 6.56 -30.08
CA TYR A 3 15.06 5.24 -29.66
C TYR A 3 15.44 4.17 -30.70
N ASP A 4 16.26 3.20 -30.30
CA ASP A 4 16.60 2.02 -31.12
C ASP A 4 15.94 0.77 -30.51
N GLU A 5 14.82 0.38 -31.04
CA GLU A 5 14.04 -0.77 -30.55
C GLU A 5 14.85 -2.07 -30.47
N THR A 6 15.75 -2.28 -31.42
CA THR A 6 16.59 -3.48 -31.50
C THR A 6 17.50 -3.60 -30.27
N LEU A 7 18.09 -2.47 -29.84
CA LEU A 7 18.93 -2.41 -28.64
C LEU A 7 18.10 -2.73 -27.37
N TYR A 8 16.93 -2.13 -27.23
CA TYR A 8 16.08 -2.33 -26.04
C TYR A 8 15.55 -3.77 -25.96
N LEU A 9 15.15 -4.37 -27.06
CA LEU A 9 14.75 -5.79 -27.12
C LEU A 9 15.92 -6.73 -26.82
N LYS A 10 17.12 -6.41 -27.31
CA LYS A 10 18.32 -7.17 -26.99
C LYS A 10 18.61 -7.16 -25.48
N ILE A 11 18.60 -5.98 -24.85
CA ILE A 11 18.78 -5.84 -23.39
C ILE A 11 17.71 -6.62 -22.63
N LEU A 12 16.44 -6.54 -23.03
CA LEU A 12 15.35 -7.28 -22.41
C LEU A 12 15.59 -8.80 -22.45
N ARG A 13 16.02 -9.31 -23.59
CA ARG A 13 16.31 -10.73 -23.80
C ARG A 13 17.52 -11.19 -23.01
N ASP A 14 18.62 -10.47 -23.11
CA ASP A 14 19.90 -10.85 -22.52
C ASP A 14 19.86 -10.79 -20.99
N THR A 15 19.12 -9.84 -20.39
CA THR A 15 19.09 -9.62 -18.94
C THR A 15 17.92 -10.31 -18.24
N TRP A 16 16.74 -10.36 -18.87
CA TRP A 16 15.52 -10.91 -18.26
C TRP A 16 14.98 -12.18 -18.94
N GLY A 17 15.48 -12.55 -20.14
CA GLY A 17 15.03 -13.71 -20.88
C GLY A 17 13.69 -13.56 -21.58
N TYR A 18 13.13 -12.34 -21.66
CA TYR A 18 11.87 -12.09 -22.34
C TYR A 18 12.10 -11.75 -23.83
N SER A 19 11.27 -12.33 -24.70
CA SER A 19 11.38 -12.10 -26.14
C SER A 19 10.82 -10.77 -26.61
N ASP A 20 9.84 -10.22 -25.89
CA ASP A 20 9.14 -8.97 -26.26
C ASP A 20 8.55 -8.24 -25.05
N PHE A 21 8.27 -6.95 -25.23
CA PHE A 21 7.56 -6.11 -24.26
C PHE A 21 6.09 -6.45 -24.19
N ARG A 22 5.47 -6.24 -23.01
CA ARG A 22 4.05 -6.50 -22.78
C ARG A 22 3.24 -5.20 -22.72
N GLY A 23 2.08 -5.18 -23.36
CA GLY A 23 1.15 -4.06 -23.31
C GLY A 23 1.83 -2.74 -23.67
N ILE A 24 1.70 -1.73 -22.81
CA ILE A 24 2.21 -0.37 -23.02
C ILE A 24 3.70 -0.18 -22.64
N GLN A 25 4.42 -1.25 -22.24
CA GLN A 25 5.83 -1.12 -21.83
C GLN A 25 6.69 -0.50 -22.94
N ARG A 26 6.49 -0.91 -24.19
CA ARG A 26 7.21 -0.39 -25.38
C ARG A 26 6.99 1.10 -25.54
N ASP A 27 5.75 1.56 -25.42
CA ASP A 27 5.39 2.96 -25.60
C ASP A 27 5.97 3.86 -24.51
N ILE A 28 5.93 3.40 -23.25
CA ILE A 28 6.57 4.08 -22.12
C ILE A 28 8.09 4.19 -22.32
N ILE A 29 8.74 3.08 -22.68
CA ILE A 29 10.19 3.03 -22.91
C ILE A 29 10.58 3.98 -24.04
N ARG A 30 9.84 3.98 -25.15
CA ARG A 30 10.07 4.90 -26.27
C ARG A 30 9.92 6.35 -25.83
N SER A 31 8.86 6.67 -25.10
CA SER A 31 8.58 8.03 -24.63
C SER A 31 9.71 8.58 -23.76
N ILE A 32 10.21 7.79 -22.81
CA ILE A 32 11.36 8.17 -21.97
C ILE A 32 12.65 8.29 -22.78
N ALA A 33 12.89 7.38 -23.71
CA ALA A 33 14.08 7.42 -24.57
C ALA A 33 14.09 8.65 -25.52
N GLU A 34 12.91 9.17 -25.85
CA GLU A 34 12.74 10.42 -26.60
C GLU A 34 12.84 11.68 -25.72
N GLY A 35 13.10 11.52 -24.39
CA GLY A 35 13.26 12.64 -23.46
C GLY A 35 11.96 13.28 -22.98
N LYS A 36 10.83 12.57 -23.08
CA LYS A 36 9.51 13.07 -22.68
C LYS A 36 9.17 12.65 -21.25
N ASP A 37 8.63 13.59 -20.46
CA ASP A 37 8.00 13.25 -19.19
C ASP A 37 6.85 12.29 -19.45
N THR A 38 6.75 11.23 -18.64
CA THR A 38 5.84 10.11 -18.94
C THR A 38 5.17 9.61 -17.66
N LEU A 39 3.84 9.51 -17.68
CA LEU A 39 3.08 8.84 -16.61
C LEU A 39 2.57 7.50 -17.14
N GLY A 40 3.00 6.41 -16.50
CA GLY A 40 2.58 5.04 -16.80
C GLY A 40 1.60 4.51 -15.76
N LEU A 41 0.36 4.25 -16.18
CA LEU A 41 -0.66 3.59 -15.37
C LEU A 41 -0.69 2.10 -15.71
N MET A 42 -0.14 1.29 -14.80
CA MET A 42 0.01 -0.14 -15.03
C MET A 42 -0.44 -0.92 -13.78
N PRO A 43 -1.25 -1.97 -13.94
CA PRO A 43 -1.70 -2.78 -12.80
C PRO A 43 -0.52 -3.43 -12.07
N THR A 44 -0.77 -3.84 -10.83
CA THR A 44 0.19 -4.66 -10.08
C THR A 44 0.44 -5.96 -10.84
N GLY A 45 1.72 -6.32 -11.04
CA GLY A 45 2.12 -7.46 -11.89
C GLY A 45 2.19 -7.14 -13.39
N GLY A 46 1.88 -5.91 -13.82
CA GLY A 46 1.99 -5.47 -15.21
C GLY A 46 3.44 -5.24 -15.71
N GLY A 47 4.44 -5.49 -14.87
CA GLY A 47 5.85 -5.35 -15.23
C GLY A 47 6.36 -3.91 -15.24
N LYS A 48 5.87 -3.06 -14.32
CA LYS A 48 6.31 -1.67 -14.13
C LYS A 48 7.83 -1.51 -14.08
N SER A 49 8.53 -2.38 -13.34
CA SER A 49 9.98 -2.29 -13.16
C SER A 49 10.76 -2.36 -14.48
N LEU A 50 10.32 -3.15 -15.45
CA LEU A 50 10.98 -3.26 -16.76
C LEU A 50 10.93 -1.95 -17.55
N THR A 51 9.91 -1.11 -17.34
CA THR A 51 9.76 0.16 -18.06
C THR A 51 10.84 1.19 -17.73
N PHE A 52 11.54 1.04 -16.59
CA PHE A 52 12.69 1.86 -16.26
C PHE A 52 14.01 1.09 -16.22
N GLN A 53 14.00 -0.21 -15.88
CA GLN A 53 15.23 -0.99 -15.79
C GLN A 53 15.86 -1.20 -17.16
N VAL A 54 15.06 -1.48 -18.19
CA VAL A 54 15.59 -1.67 -19.55
C VAL A 54 16.16 -0.37 -20.13
N PRO A 55 15.46 0.78 -20.13
CA PRO A 55 16.04 2.02 -20.62
C PRO A 55 17.22 2.52 -19.77
N ALA A 56 17.26 2.25 -18.47
CA ALA A 56 18.43 2.57 -17.66
C ALA A 56 19.72 1.91 -18.16
N LEU A 57 19.63 0.69 -18.70
CA LEU A 57 20.79 0.01 -19.27
C LEU A 57 21.15 0.50 -20.68
N ALA A 58 20.17 0.94 -21.45
CA ALA A 58 20.37 1.44 -22.82
C ALA A 58 20.90 2.89 -22.85
N MET A 59 20.46 3.73 -21.93
CA MET A 59 20.77 5.15 -21.89
C MET A 59 22.08 5.42 -21.13
N GLU A 60 22.75 6.50 -21.52
CA GLU A 60 23.98 6.93 -20.84
C GLU A 60 23.64 7.68 -19.54
N GLY A 61 24.32 7.37 -18.45
CA GLY A 61 24.12 7.96 -17.14
C GLY A 61 23.43 7.01 -16.16
N VAL A 62 22.95 7.58 -15.06
CA VAL A 62 22.31 6.86 -13.93
C VAL A 62 20.81 7.13 -13.94
N CYS A 63 20.00 6.08 -13.92
CA CYS A 63 18.58 6.19 -13.62
C CYS A 63 18.39 6.31 -12.10
N ILE A 64 17.75 7.39 -11.65
CA ILE A 64 17.40 7.57 -10.24
C ILE A 64 15.97 7.08 -10.03
N VAL A 65 15.79 6.09 -9.15
CA VAL A 65 14.47 5.50 -8.84
C VAL A 65 14.06 5.91 -7.44
N ILE A 66 13.02 6.71 -7.34
CA ILE A 66 12.44 7.15 -6.07
C ILE A 66 11.31 6.20 -5.72
N THR A 67 11.40 5.55 -4.56
CA THR A 67 10.39 4.61 -4.08
C THR A 67 10.27 4.66 -2.56
N PRO A 68 9.05 4.47 -1.99
CA PRO A 68 8.83 4.73 -0.56
C PRO A 68 9.23 3.58 0.36
N LEU A 69 9.67 2.43 -0.20
CA LEU A 69 9.84 1.21 0.57
C LEU A 69 11.27 0.69 0.55
N ILE A 70 11.94 0.77 1.68
CA ILE A 70 13.32 0.31 1.86
C ILE A 70 13.46 -1.19 1.57
N ALA A 71 12.52 -2.02 2.01
CA ALA A 71 12.55 -3.47 1.75
C ALA A 71 12.50 -3.75 0.24
N LEU A 72 11.59 -3.09 -0.49
CA LEU A 72 11.50 -3.23 -1.95
C LEU A 72 12.77 -2.76 -2.66
N MET A 73 13.39 -1.66 -2.20
CA MET A 73 14.67 -1.19 -2.76
C MET A 73 15.75 -2.27 -2.63
N LYS A 74 15.88 -2.87 -1.44
CA LYS A 74 16.88 -3.92 -1.17
C LYS A 74 16.66 -5.12 -2.08
N ASP A 75 15.43 -5.62 -2.17
CA ASP A 75 15.08 -6.75 -3.02
C ASP A 75 15.34 -6.46 -4.51
N GLN A 76 14.96 -5.27 -4.99
CA GLN A 76 15.20 -4.86 -6.38
C GLN A 76 16.70 -4.76 -6.68
N VAL A 77 17.48 -4.14 -5.80
CA VAL A 77 18.95 -4.02 -5.97
C VAL A 77 19.60 -5.39 -5.96
N GLU A 78 19.20 -6.29 -5.06
CA GLU A 78 19.75 -7.65 -5.02
C GLU A 78 19.40 -8.44 -6.29
N ASN A 79 18.15 -8.38 -6.75
CA ASN A 79 17.72 -9.03 -7.99
C ASN A 79 18.46 -8.50 -9.22
N LEU A 80 18.72 -7.19 -9.30
CA LEU A 80 19.48 -6.58 -10.37
C LEU A 80 20.96 -7.00 -10.33
N ARG A 81 21.57 -7.03 -9.14
CA ARG A 81 22.96 -7.49 -8.95
C ARG A 81 23.15 -8.95 -9.33
N ARG A 82 22.19 -9.83 -9.00
CA ARG A 82 22.22 -11.24 -9.45
C ARG A 82 22.19 -11.37 -10.98
N ARG A 83 21.64 -10.38 -11.68
CA ARG A 83 21.64 -10.25 -13.15
C ARG A 83 22.84 -9.44 -13.69
N GLN A 84 23.86 -9.19 -12.85
CA GLN A 84 25.07 -8.41 -13.18
C GLN A 84 24.79 -6.95 -13.57
N VAL A 85 23.65 -6.40 -13.15
CA VAL A 85 23.32 -4.98 -13.32
C VAL A 85 23.88 -4.18 -12.14
N LEU A 86 24.62 -3.11 -12.44
CA LEU A 86 25.20 -2.22 -11.43
C LEU A 86 24.10 -1.34 -10.80
N ALA A 87 23.54 -1.82 -9.70
CA ALA A 87 22.49 -1.14 -8.95
C ALA A 87 22.90 -0.88 -7.50
N ALA A 88 22.47 0.25 -6.96
CA ALA A 88 22.67 0.64 -5.57
C ALA A 88 21.42 1.27 -4.98
N ALA A 89 21.36 1.39 -3.64
CA ALA A 89 20.29 2.07 -2.94
C ALA A 89 20.82 3.01 -1.87
N ILE A 90 20.11 4.12 -1.63
CA ILE A 90 20.32 5.07 -0.53
C ILE A 90 18.99 5.25 0.21
N TYR A 91 18.98 4.91 1.50
CA TYR A 91 17.77 4.95 2.33
C TYR A 91 18.10 5.36 3.77
N SER A 92 17.08 5.62 4.56
CA SER A 92 17.20 5.91 5.99
C SER A 92 17.82 4.73 6.73
N GLY A 93 18.80 5.01 7.60
CA GLY A 93 19.53 3.98 8.35
C GLY A 93 20.89 3.58 7.76
N MET A 94 21.25 4.07 6.56
CA MET A 94 22.63 3.95 6.06
C MET A 94 23.54 4.97 6.72
N SER A 95 24.80 4.57 6.96
CA SER A 95 25.85 5.49 7.44
C SER A 95 26.20 6.53 6.38
N ARG A 96 26.72 7.69 6.83
CA ARG A 96 27.16 8.74 5.93
C ARG A 96 28.26 8.25 4.96
N GLN A 97 29.16 7.39 5.43
CA GLN A 97 30.24 6.83 4.60
C GLN A 97 29.69 5.94 3.48
N GLU A 98 28.72 5.08 3.77
CA GLU A 98 28.07 4.25 2.76
C GLU A 98 27.34 5.11 1.72
N ILE A 99 26.64 6.16 2.17
CA ILE A 99 25.95 7.10 1.28
C ILE A 99 26.97 7.82 0.38
N VAL A 100 28.06 8.37 0.94
CA VAL A 100 29.12 9.04 0.17
C VAL A 100 29.72 8.10 -0.85
N LYS A 101 30.12 6.89 -0.43
CA LYS A 101 30.71 5.86 -1.33
C LYS A 101 29.75 5.50 -2.47
N THR A 102 28.46 5.34 -2.15
CA THR A 102 27.43 5.02 -3.16
C THR A 102 27.28 6.16 -4.17
N LEU A 103 27.21 7.41 -3.69
CA LEU A 103 27.12 8.59 -4.56
C LEU A 103 28.38 8.80 -5.41
N GLU A 104 29.57 8.55 -4.87
CA GLU A 104 30.84 8.60 -5.62
C GLU A 104 30.87 7.55 -6.74
N ASN A 105 30.40 6.34 -6.48
CA ASN A 105 30.25 5.32 -7.52
C ASN A 105 29.29 5.78 -8.63
N CYS A 106 28.24 6.53 -8.30
CA CYS A 106 27.36 7.12 -9.30
C CYS A 106 28.06 8.21 -10.13
N VAL A 107 28.86 9.08 -9.51
CA VAL A 107 29.65 10.11 -10.19
C VAL A 107 30.67 9.48 -11.13
N LEU A 108 31.33 8.39 -10.71
CA LEU A 108 32.33 7.66 -11.50
C LEU A 108 31.74 6.77 -12.60
N GLY A 109 30.41 6.69 -12.71
CA GLY A 109 29.73 5.87 -13.71
C GLY A 109 29.67 4.36 -13.39
N ASN A 110 30.00 3.96 -12.16
CA ASN A 110 29.97 2.57 -11.71
C ASN A 110 28.58 2.11 -11.23
N THR A 111 27.55 2.92 -11.48
CA THR A 111 26.14 2.61 -11.12
C THR A 111 25.25 2.97 -12.29
N LYS A 112 24.34 2.08 -12.64
CA LYS A 112 23.33 2.31 -13.69
C LYS A 112 21.96 2.67 -13.12
N ILE A 113 21.60 2.10 -11.97
CA ILE A 113 20.32 2.34 -11.31
C ILE A 113 20.57 2.65 -9.84
N LEU A 114 20.14 3.82 -9.39
CA LEU A 114 20.21 4.26 -8.00
C LEU A 114 18.82 4.39 -7.43
N TYR A 115 18.47 3.52 -6.48
CA TYR A 115 17.24 3.65 -5.69
C TYR A 115 17.46 4.63 -4.53
N VAL A 116 16.49 5.52 -4.31
CA VAL A 116 16.57 6.57 -3.28
C VAL A 116 15.23 6.67 -2.54
N SER A 117 15.28 6.71 -1.21
CA SER A 117 14.07 7.00 -0.43
C SER A 117 13.73 8.50 -0.51
N PRO A 118 12.44 8.86 -0.53
CA PRO A 118 12.00 10.26 -0.69
C PRO A 118 12.61 11.20 0.36
N GLU A 119 12.80 10.73 1.59
CA GLU A 119 13.35 11.49 2.71
C GLU A 119 14.82 11.90 2.49
N ARG A 120 15.54 11.19 1.61
CA ARG A 120 16.96 11.48 1.30
C ARG A 120 17.14 12.56 0.26
N ILE A 121 16.10 12.86 -0.51
CA ILE A 121 16.14 13.83 -1.61
C ILE A 121 16.47 15.24 -1.09
N GLY A 122 15.89 15.62 0.04
CA GLY A 122 16.11 16.93 0.67
C GLY A 122 17.46 17.08 1.37
N SER A 123 18.30 16.03 1.47
CA SER A 123 19.58 16.12 2.18
C SER A 123 20.62 16.88 1.34
N GLU A 124 21.33 17.82 1.98
CA GLU A 124 22.36 18.64 1.35
C GLU A 124 23.45 17.79 0.67
N LEU A 125 23.87 16.71 1.32
CA LEU A 125 24.85 15.77 0.77
C LEU A 125 24.38 15.16 -0.54
N PHE A 126 23.13 14.70 -0.60
CA PHE A 126 22.56 14.11 -1.81
C PHE A 126 22.47 15.13 -2.94
N GLN A 127 21.93 16.31 -2.65
CA GLN A 127 21.77 17.39 -3.64
C GLN A 127 23.12 17.86 -4.21
N THR A 128 24.14 18.04 -3.35
CA THR A 128 25.49 18.45 -3.77
C THR A 128 26.11 17.40 -4.70
N LYS A 129 26.03 16.11 -4.34
CA LYS A 129 26.60 15.05 -5.19
C LYS A 129 25.79 14.83 -6.46
N LEU A 130 24.44 14.96 -6.38
CA LEU A 130 23.56 14.85 -7.53
C LEU A 130 23.94 15.83 -8.65
N ALA A 131 24.36 17.05 -8.31
CA ALA A 131 24.80 18.05 -9.29
C ALA A 131 25.89 17.49 -10.24
N HIS A 132 26.76 16.61 -9.74
CA HIS A 132 27.86 16.00 -10.47
C HIS A 132 27.54 14.65 -11.12
N ILE A 133 26.40 14.04 -10.82
CA ILE A 133 25.97 12.76 -11.41
C ILE A 133 25.34 13.04 -12.78
N LYS A 134 25.77 12.32 -13.81
CA LYS A 134 25.06 12.29 -15.11
C LYS A 134 23.80 11.46 -14.97
N VAL A 135 22.65 12.12 -14.90
CA VAL A 135 21.34 11.46 -14.76
C VAL A 135 20.77 11.19 -16.15
N SER A 136 20.38 9.94 -16.42
CA SER A 136 19.71 9.56 -17.67
C SER A 136 18.23 9.96 -17.65
N PHE A 137 17.54 9.61 -16.60
CA PHE A 137 16.15 10.00 -16.29
C PHE A 137 15.83 9.70 -14.82
N ILE A 138 14.70 10.21 -14.34
CA ILE A 138 14.23 10.04 -12.97
C ILE A 138 12.95 9.20 -13.00
N THR A 139 12.93 8.10 -12.26
CA THR A 139 11.72 7.27 -12.09
C THR A 139 11.11 7.49 -10.73
N ILE A 140 9.80 7.67 -10.68
CA ILE A 140 9.03 7.81 -9.45
C ILE A 140 8.07 6.62 -9.39
N ASP A 141 8.41 5.65 -8.55
CA ASP A 141 7.54 4.51 -8.29
C ASP A 141 6.50 4.88 -7.23
N GLU A 142 5.33 4.26 -7.31
CA GLU A 142 4.15 4.60 -6.51
C GLU A 142 3.84 6.11 -6.54
N ALA A 143 3.86 6.70 -7.74
CA ALA A 143 3.71 8.14 -7.96
C ALA A 143 2.42 8.73 -7.37
N HIS A 144 1.39 7.92 -7.10
CA HIS A 144 0.18 8.35 -6.41
C HIS A 144 0.45 8.92 -5.00
N CYS A 145 1.62 8.59 -4.41
CA CYS A 145 2.02 9.12 -3.11
C CYS A 145 2.32 10.63 -3.13
N ILE A 146 2.56 11.25 -4.30
CA ILE A 146 2.77 12.70 -4.41
C ILE A 146 1.45 13.46 -4.32
N SER A 147 0.35 12.82 -4.72
CA SER A 147 -0.95 13.47 -4.78
C SER A 147 -1.61 13.54 -3.41
N GLN A 148 -2.00 14.75 -3.03
CA GLN A 148 -2.79 14.95 -1.82
C GLN A 148 -4.19 14.32 -1.94
N TRP A 149 -4.65 14.08 -3.14
CA TRP A 149 -5.90 13.40 -3.47
C TRP A 149 -5.74 11.87 -3.48
N GLY A 150 -4.49 11.38 -3.42
CA GLY A 150 -4.15 9.95 -3.33
C GLY A 150 -4.55 9.31 -2.00
N TYR A 151 -4.72 8.00 -1.97
CA TYR A 151 -5.07 7.26 -0.74
C TYR A 151 -3.88 7.06 0.21
N ASP A 152 -2.63 7.14 -0.28
CA ASP A 152 -1.37 7.00 0.48
C ASP A 152 -0.46 8.23 0.25
N PHE A 153 -1.00 9.42 0.51
CA PHE A 153 -0.21 10.66 0.38
C PHE A 153 0.95 10.70 1.37
N ARG A 154 2.15 11.00 0.85
CA ARG A 154 3.38 11.12 1.63
C ARG A 154 4.03 12.51 1.43
N PRO A 155 4.11 13.35 2.48
CA PRO A 155 4.67 14.69 2.35
C PRO A 155 6.09 14.72 1.75
N SER A 156 6.92 13.71 2.04
CA SER A 156 8.28 13.59 1.49
C SER A 156 8.33 13.51 -0.04
N TYR A 157 7.24 13.09 -0.69
CA TYR A 157 7.13 13.07 -2.15
C TYR A 157 7.02 14.46 -2.78
N LEU A 158 6.58 15.48 -2.04
CA LEU A 158 6.51 16.85 -2.56
C LEU A 158 7.89 17.42 -2.88
N HIS A 159 8.93 16.96 -2.18
CA HIS A 159 10.32 17.39 -2.44
C HIS A 159 10.92 16.76 -3.71
N ILE A 160 10.22 15.85 -4.38
CA ILE A 160 10.71 15.23 -5.61
C ILE A 160 10.84 16.27 -6.73
N ALA A 161 9.96 17.25 -6.78
CA ALA A 161 10.06 18.36 -7.73
C ALA A 161 11.38 19.15 -7.61
N ASP A 162 11.99 19.18 -6.41
CA ASP A 162 13.28 19.86 -6.20
C ASP A 162 14.41 19.21 -7.01
N ILE A 163 14.35 17.89 -7.26
CA ILE A 163 15.33 17.21 -8.12
C ILE A 163 15.27 17.75 -9.55
N ARG A 164 14.08 18.07 -10.05
CA ARG A 164 13.92 18.63 -11.40
C ARG A 164 14.67 19.93 -11.57
N ARG A 165 14.70 20.78 -10.53
CA ARG A 165 15.47 22.05 -10.55
C ARG A 165 16.97 21.80 -10.64
N LEU A 166 17.46 20.70 -10.05
CA LEU A 166 18.87 20.31 -10.11
C LEU A 166 19.23 19.59 -11.42
N LYS A 167 18.26 18.93 -12.06
CA LYS A 167 18.40 18.14 -13.30
C LYS A 167 17.27 18.44 -14.28
N PRO A 168 17.19 19.67 -14.83
CA PRO A 168 16.06 20.11 -15.66
C PRO A 168 15.93 19.36 -16.99
N ASP A 169 17.04 18.78 -17.47
CA ASP A 169 17.07 18.03 -18.74
C ASP A 169 16.71 16.56 -18.60
N ALA A 170 16.69 16.03 -17.37
CA ALA A 170 16.34 14.63 -17.12
C ALA A 170 14.82 14.45 -17.18
N PRO A 171 14.30 13.61 -18.10
CA PRO A 171 12.86 13.35 -18.16
C PRO A 171 12.41 12.53 -16.94
N ILE A 172 11.15 12.69 -16.57
CA ILE A 172 10.53 11.99 -15.43
C ILE A 172 9.62 10.87 -15.92
N LEU A 173 9.83 9.66 -15.39
CA LEU A 173 8.93 8.53 -15.52
C LEU A 173 8.19 8.31 -14.21
N ALA A 174 6.93 8.70 -14.15
CA ALA A 174 6.06 8.42 -13.02
C ALA A 174 5.28 7.11 -13.26
N LEU A 175 5.28 6.20 -12.28
CA LEU A 175 4.60 4.91 -12.37
C LEU A 175 3.67 4.71 -11.20
N THR A 176 2.45 4.25 -11.47
CA THR A 176 1.51 3.85 -10.42
C THR A 176 0.58 2.74 -10.90
N ALA A 177 0.07 1.95 -9.94
CA ALA A 177 -0.93 0.91 -10.20
C ALA A 177 -2.37 1.37 -9.97
N THR A 178 -2.56 2.50 -9.28
CA THR A 178 -3.88 2.95 -8.82
C THR A 178 -3.93 4.47 -8.86
N ALA A 179 -4.66 5.05 -9.79
CA ALA A 179 -4.89 6.48 -9.83
C ALA A 179 -6.24 6.79 -10.49
N THR A 180 -7.04 7.61 -9.85
CA THR A 180 -8.23 8.22 -10.43
C THR A 180 -7.82 9.37 -11.35
N LYS A 181 -8.77 9.92 -12.10
CA LYS A 181 -8.48 11.04 -13.01
C LYS A 181 -7.87 12.24 -12.28
N ASP A 182 -8.42 12.59 -11.13
CA ASP A 182 -7.95 13.73 -10.34
C ASP A 182 -6.50 13.52 -9.86
N VAL A 183 -6.16 12.28 -9.44
CA VAL A 183 -4.80 11.90 -9.05
C VAL A 183 -3.82 11.95 -10.23
N ILE A 184 -4.26 11.57 -11.43
CA ILE A 184 -3.44 11.61 -12.65
C ILE A 184 -3.09 13.04 -13.02
N ASP A 185 -4.05 13.94 -12.96
CA ASP A 185 -3.84 15.35 -13.26
C ASP A 185 -2.91 15.99 -12.21
N ASP A 186 -3.12 15.73 -10.92
CA ASP A 186 -2.28 16.22 -9.83
C ASP A 186 -0.83 15.70 -9.88
N ILE A 187 -0.61 14.41 -10.19
CA ILE A 187 0.75 13.87 -10.35
C ILE A 187 1.54 14.66 -11.39
N GLN A 188 0.95 14.95 -12.55
CA GLN A 188 1.63 15.66 -13.63
C GLN A 188 1.89 17.12 -13.28
N GLU A 189 0.98 17.75 -12.52
CA GLU A 189 1.12 19.11 -12.02
C GLU A 189 2.23 19.21 -10.96
N GLN A 190 2.19 18.35 -9.93
CA GLN A 190 3.19 18.33 -8.85
C GLN A 190 4.61 17.98 -9.34
N LEU A 191 4.72 17.19 -10.40
CA LEU A 191 5.99 16.84 -11.03
C LEU A 191 6.41 17.80 -12.13
N GLU A 192 5.65 18.89 -12.34
CA GLU A 192 5.94 19.92 -13.33
C GLU A 192 6.17 19.35 -14.74
N PHE A 193 5.33 18.43 -15.20
CA PHE A 193 5.44 17.86 -16.54
C PHE A 193 5.36 18.94 -17.61
N LYS A 194 6.31 18.91 -18.55
CA LYS A 194 6.34 19.90 -19.66
C LYS A 194 5.11 19.80 -20.56
N GLU A 195 4.63 18.58 -20.79
CA GLU A 195 3.43 18.27 -21.54
C GLU A 195 2.69 17.10 -20.88
N ARG A 196 1.37 17.08 -20.98
CA ARG A 196 0.56 15.95 -20.51
C ARG A 196 0.85 14.74 -21.37
N ASN A 197 1.36 13.67 -20.74
CA ASN A 197 1.74 12.44 -21.43
C ASN A 197 1.47 11.23 -20.54
N VAL A 198 0.38 10.51 -20.85
CA VAL A 198 -0.14 9.43 -20.01
C VAL A 198 -0.38 8.18 -20.87
N PHE A 199 0.26 7.09 -20.48
CA PHE A 199 0.00 5.77 -21.02
C PHE A 199 -0.80 4.95 -20.02
N ARG A 200 -1.89 4.33 -20.49
CA ARG A 200 -2.79 3.54 -19.65
C ARG A 200 -2.87 2.11 -20.14
N MET A 201 -2.60 1.18 -19.28
CA MET A 201 -2.94 -0.23 -19.46
C MET A 201 -4.26 -0.51 -18.74
N SER A 202 -5.14 -1.31 -19.32
CA SER A 202 -6.35 -1.72 -18.61
C SER A 202 -6.01 -2.40 -17.28
N PHE A 203 -6.77 -2.06 -16.26
CA PHE A 203 -6.68 -2.70 -14.94
C PHE A 203 -7.42 -4.03 -14.88
N GLU A 204 -8.01 -4.49 -15.99
CA GLU A 204 -8.72 -5.76 -16.05
C GLU A 204 -7.80 -6.95 -15.73
N ARG A 205 -8.24 -7.79 -14.81
CA ARG A 205 -7.56 -9.02 -14.40
C ARG A 205 -8.44 -10.22 -14.75
N LYS A 206 -8.31 -10.73 -15.98
CA LYS A 206 -9.13 -11.84 -16.49
C LYS A 206 -9.01 -13.13 -15.69
N ASN A 207 -7.90 -13.33 -14.98
CA ASN A 207 -7.65 -14.50 -14.14
C ASN A 207 -8.06 -14.32 -12.67
N LEU A 208 -8.51 -13.12 -12.25
CA LEU A 208 -8.84 -12.79 -10.86
C LEU A 208 -10.35 -12.62 -10.68
N ALA A 209 -10.96 -13.53 -9.94
CA ALA A 209 -12.36 -13.45 -9.59
C ALA A 209 -12.54 -12.61 -8.31
N TYR A 210 -13.22 -11.49 -8.42
CA TYR A 210 -13.61 -10.67 -7.27
C TYR A 210 -14.94 -11.19 -6.70
N VAL A 211 -14.98 -11.43 -5.39
CA VAL A 211 -16.14 -12.01 -4.72
C VAL A 211 -16.42 -11.24 -3.44
N VAL A 212 -17.66 -10.84 -3.21
CA VAL A 212 -18.12 -10.33 -1.92
C VAL A 212 -19.03 -11.37 -1.30
N ARG A 213 -18.75 -11.74 -0.05
CA ARG A 213 -19.59 -12.64 0.74
C ARG A 213 -20.10 -11.94 1.98
N THR A 214 -21.41 -11.79 2.06
CA THR A 214 -22.06 -11.29 3.27
C THR A 214 -22.23 -12.45 4.26
N SER A 215 -21.73 -12.28 5.49
CA SER A 215 -21.82 -13.31 6.52
C SER A 215 -21.72 -12.70 7.92
N ASP A 216 -22.57 -13.18 8.82
CA ASP A 216 -22.51 -12.83 10.24
C ASP A 216 -21.35 -13.56 10.97
N ASN A 217 -20.83 -14.65 10.40
CA ASN A 217 -19.69 -15.39 10.94
C ASN A 217 -18.53 -15.46 9.92
N LYS A 218 -17.73 -14.38 9.88
CA LYS A 218 -16.58 -14.27 8.97
C LYS A 218 -15.49 -15.31 9.22
N GLN A 219 -15.28 -15.73 10.46
CA GLN A 219 -14.28 -16.72 10.81
C GLN A 219 -14.61 -18.10 10.23
N GLN A 220 -15.86 -18.52 10.32
CA GLN A 220 -16.29 -19.78 9.72
C GLN A 220 -16.20 -19.74 8.19
N GLN A 221 -16.60 -18.61 7.59
CA GLN A 221 -16.44 -18.40 6.14
C GLN A 221 -14.96 -18.42 5.70
N LEU A 222 -14.07 -17.84 6.50
CA LEU A 222 -12.63 -17.88 6.24
C LEU A 222 -12.11 -19.31 6.14
N VAL A 223 -12.43 -20.17 7.13
CA VAL A 223 -12.04 -21.58 7.13
C VAL A 223 -12.62 -22.32 5.93
N HIS A 224 -13.90 -22.10 5.62
CA HIS A 224 -14.55 -22.71 4.46
C HIS A 224 -13.85 -22.34 3.14
N ILE A 225 -13.52 -21.05 2.93
CA ILE A 225 -12.83 -20.59 1.72
C ILE A 225 -11.42 -21.20 1.62
N LEU A 226 -10.66 -21.19 2.72
CA LEU A 226 -9.31 -21.73 2.74
C LEU A 226 -9.28 -23.25 2.52
N ASN A 227 -10.29 -23.99 2.95
CA ASN A 227 -10.43 -25.42 2.68
C ASN A 227 -10.88 -25.72 1.24
N SER A 228 -11.60 -24.79 0.61
CA SER A 228 -12.08 -24.94 -0.77
C SER A 228 -11.04 -24.55 -1.83
N ILE A 229 -10.08 -23.69 -1.50
CA ILE A 229 -9.08 -23.15 -2.43
C ILE A 229 -7.70 -23.56 -1.93
N ASN A 230 -7.04 -24.47 -2.65
CA ASN A 230 -5.67 -24.88 -2.33
C ASN A 230 -4.64 -23.84 -2.78
N GLY A 231 -3.46 -23.84 -2.14
CA GLY A 231 -2.32 -22.97 -2.45
C GLY A 231 -2.15 -21.82 -1.48
N SER A 232 -1.18 -20.97 -1.76
CA SER A 232 -0.78 -19.85 -0.90
C SER A 232 -1.88 -18.80 -0.79
N ALA A 233 -2.07 -18.24 0.41
CA ALA A 233 -3.14 -17.27 0.71
C ALA A 233 -2.63 -16.09 1.54
N ILE A 234 -3.30 -14.93 1.37
CA ILE A 234 -3.13 -13.75 2.22
C ILE A 234 -4.48 -13.41 2.84
N VAL A 235 -4.48 -13.14 4.15
CA VAL A 235 -5.67 -12.72 4.89
C VAL A 235 -5.42 -11.33 5.47
N TYR A 236 -6.13 -10.33 4.97
CA TYR A 236 -6.01 -8.96 5.44
C TYR A 236 -6.94 -8.66 6.60
N VAL A 237 -6.36 -8.10 7.65
CA VAL A 237 -7.05 -7.59 8.83
C VAL A 237 -6.50 -6.21 9.22
N ARG A 238 -7.25 -5.43 9.98
CA ARG A 238 -6.86 -4.05 10.26
C ARG A 238 -5.90 -3.87 11.43
N SER A 239 -5.99 -4.66 12.48
CA SER A 239 -5.23 -4.43 13.70
C SER A 239 -4.14 -5.48 13.95
N ARG A 240 -3.05 -5.04 14.61
CA ARG A 240 -1.96 -5.92 15.04
C ARG A 240 -2.47 -7.06 15.93
N LYS A 241 -3.41 -6.78 16.82
CA LYS A 241 -4.04 -7.76 17.69
C LYS A 241 -4.80 -8.81 16.88
N LEU A 242 -5.63 -8.37 15.93
CA LEU A 242 -6.44 -9.26 15.11
C LEU A 242 -5.58 -10.16 14.20
N THR A 243 -4.37 -9.73 13.78
CA THR A 243 -3.47 -10.61 13.01
C THR A 243 -3.09 -11.85 13.81
N LYS A 244 -2.81 -11.69 15.11
CA LYS A 244 -2.46 -12.79 16.02
C LYS A 244 -3.67 -13.69 16.27
N GLU A 245 -4.81 -13.11 16.63
CA GLU A 245 -6.05 -13.84 16.93
C GLU A 245 -6.51 -14.71 15.76
N ILE A 246 -6.50 -14.16 14.53
CA ILE A 246 -6.89 -14.92 13.34
C ILE A 246 -5.84 -15.98 12.99
N CYS A 247 -4.55 -15.69 13.17
CA CYS A 247 -3.50 -16.69 12.96
C CYS A 247 -3.68 -17.89 13.93
N GLU A 248 -3.88 -17.64 15.21
CA GLU A 248 -4.14 -18.67 16.22
C GLU A 248 -5.43 -19.46 15.91
N PHE A 249 -6.48 -18.77 15.50
CA PHE A 249 -7.72 -19.39 15.06
C PHE A 249 -7.52 -20.34 13.88
N LEU A 250 -6.72 -19.95 12.87
CA LEU A 250 -6.41 -20.82 11.72
C LEU A 250 -5.58 -22.03 12.11
N LEU A 251 -4.58 -21.86 12.97
CA LEU A 251 -3.76 -22.95 13.49
C LEU A 251 -4.62 -23.98 14.26
N ASN A 252 -5.56 -23.51 15.08
CA ASN A 252 -6.50 -24.36 15.80
C ASN A 252 -7.47 -25.12 14.87
N ASN A 253 -7.64 -24.66 13.62
CA ASN A 253 -8.41 -25.34 12.57
C ASN A 253 -7.51 -26.13 11.60
N ASN A 254 -6.28 -26.48 12.00
CA ASN A 254 -5.30 -27.23 11.21
C ASN A 254 -4.90 -26.56 9.88
N ILE A 255 -4.98 -25.23 9.80
CA ILE A 255 -4.53 -24.45 8.64
C ILE A 255 -3.20 -23.79 8.99
N SER A 256 -2.12 -24.17 8.25
CA SER A 256 -0.79 -23.59 8.44
C SER A 256 -0.82 -22.07 8.17
N ALA A 257 -0.52 -21.27 9.21
CA ALA A 257 -0.61 -19.82 9.15
C ALA A 257 0.52 -19.13 9.92
N THR A 258 0.89 -17.93 9.49
CA THR A 258 1.73 -16.99 10.24
C THR A 258 1.13 -15.60 10.15
N TYR A 259 1.65 -14.64 10.92
CA TYR A 259 1.14 -13.27 10.90
C TYR A 259 2.21 -12.22 10.70
N TYR A 260 1.81 -11.07 10.11
CA TYR A 260 2.71 -9.96 9.78
C TYR A 260 2.06 -8.60 10.09
N HIS A 261 2.79 -7.72 10.75
CA HIS A 261 2.38 -6.32 10.99
C HIS A 261 3.59 -5.41 11.22
N ALA A 262 3.43 -4.11 11.08
CA ALA A 262 4.52 -3.12 11.19
C ALA A 262 5.29 -3.18 12.53
N GLY A 263 4.62 -3.54 13.63
CA GLY A 263 5.23 -3.60 14.96
C GLY A 263 6.04 -4.87 15.27
N LEU A 264 6.32 -5.74 14.28
CA LEU A 264 7.26 -6.85 14.44
C LEU A 264 8.69 -6.36 14.22
N GLU A 265 9.66 -7.00 14.88
CA GLU A 265 11.09 -6.80 14.62
C GLU A 265 11.46 -7.19 13.18
N HIS A 266 12.48 -6.55 12.63
CA HIS A 266 12.90 -6.78 11.23
C HIS A 266 13.26 -8.24 10.95
N THR A 267 14.04 -8.86 11.82
CA THR A 267 14.41 -10.28 11.72
C THR A 267 13.20 -11.21 11.69
N THR A 268 12.22 -10.95 12.56
CA THR A 268 10.96 -11.71 12.60
C THR A 268 10.11 -11.48 11.34
N LYS A 269 10.10 -10.26 10.81
CA LYS A 269 9.41 -9.93 9.55
C LYS A 269 9.99 -10.72 8.39
N ASP A 270 11.31 -10.69 8.25
CA ASP A 270 12.04 -11.36 7.17
C ASP A 270 11.87 -12.89 7.24
N GLU A 271 11.98 -13.46 8.45
CA GLU A 271 11.79 -14.89 8.66
C GLU A 271 10.37 -15.35 8.27
N ARG A 272 9.33 -14.63 8.72
CA ARG A 272 7.94 -15.00 8.43
C ARG A 272 7.59 -14.81 6.97
N GLN A 273 8.09 -13.75 6.36
CA GLN A 273 7.92 -13.50 4.92
C GLN A 273 8.60 -14.60 4.11
N ARG A 274 9.83 -14.99 4.45
CA ARG A 274 10.56 -16.08 3.80
C ARG A 274 9.80 -17.41 3.92
N LYS A 275 9.39 -17.81 5.12
CA LYS A 275 8.63 -19.06 5.35
C LYS A 275 7.36 -19.14 4.49
N TRP A 276 6.65 -18.01 4.36
CA TRP A 276 5.46 -17.95 3.52
C TRP A 276 5.82 -17.92 2.04
N HIS A 277 6.88 -17.23 1.65
CA HIS A 277 7.35 -17.18 0.25
C HIS A 277 7.79 -18.58 -0.24
N ASP A 278 8.48 -19.34 0.60
CA ASP A 278 9.02 -20.66 0.31
C ASP A 278 8.01 -21.81 0.54
N ASP A 279 6.72 -21.48 0.74
CA ASP A 279 5.61 -22.41 0.99
C ASP A 279 5.76 -23.29 2.26
N GLU A 280 6.69 -22.96 3.18
CA GLU A 280 6.77 -23.60 4.50
C GLU A 280 5.51 -23.27 5.34
N VAL A 281 4.89 -22.12 5.10
CA VAL A 281 3.63 -21.67 5.70
C VAL A 281 2.66 -21.24 4.58
N ARG A 282 1.44 -21.75 4.63
CA ARG A 282 0.45 -21.55 3.58
C ARG A 282 -0.22 -20.17 3.62
N VAL A 283 -0.60 -19.70 4.81
CA VAL A 283 -1.43 -18.49 4.99
C VAL A 283 -0.66 -17.39 5.70
N MET A 284 -0.61 -16.22 5.10
CA MET A 284 -0.12 -15.01 5.75
C MET A 284 -1.30 -14.15 6.24
N VAL A 285 -1.45 -14.00 7.56
CA VAL A 285 -2.43 -13.08 8.16
C VAL A 285 -1.76 -11.74 8.41
N ALA A 286 -2.23 -10.66 7.79
CA ALA A 286 -1.48 -9.43 7.81
C ALA A 286 -2.34 -8.16 7.92
N THR A 287 -1.72 -7.08 8.39
CA THR A 287 -2.22 -5.72 8.13
C THR A 287 -1.73 -5.24 6.77
N ASN A 288 -2.16 -4.05 6.32
CA ASN A 288 -1.66 -3.38 5.11
C ASN A 288 -0.13 -3.20 5.07
N ALA A 289 0.57 -3.35 6.22
CA ALA A 289 2.04 -3.35 6.28
C ALA A 289 2.66 -4.52 5.50
N PHE A 290 1.94 -5.63 5.31
CA PHE A 290 2.30 -6.72 4.42
C PHE A 290 1.70 -6.44 3.05
N GLY A 291 2.41 -5.66 2.28
CA GLY A 291 1.79 -5.15 1.08
C GLY A 291 2.78 -4.84 -0.02
N MET A 292 3.16 -3.59 -0.14
CA MET A 292 4.06 -3.12 -1.20
C MET A 292 5.38 -3.93 -1.18
N GLY A 293 5.83 -4.37 -2.36
CA GLY A 293 7.07 -5.14 -2.49
C GLY A 293 6.94 -6.67 -2.44
N ILE A 294 5.78 -7.23 -2.15
CA ILE A 294 5.59 -8.68 -2.18
C ILE A 294 5.44 -9.15 -3.63
N ASP A 295 6.31 -10.05 -4.05
CA ASP A 295 6.33 -10.59 -5.42
C ASP A 295 6.25 -12.12 -5.44
N LYS A 296 5.30 -12.72 -4.69
CA LYS A 296 4.95 -14.13 -4.80
C LYS A 296 3.91 -14.30 -5.92
N PRO A 297 4.24 -15.01 -7.01
CA PRO A 297 3.37 -15.08 -8.20
C PRO A 297 2.14 -15.95 -8.01
N ASP A 298 2.20 -16.96 -7.16
CA ASP A 298 1.26 -18.07 -7.06
C ASP A 298 0.28 -17.97 -5.89
N VAL A 299 0.00 -16.77 -5.38
CA VAL A 299 -1.05 -16.55 -4.38
C VAL A 299 -2.41 -16.89 -5.00
N ARG A 300 -3.10 -17.88 -4.45
CA ARG A 300 -4.39 -18.35 -5.00
C ARG A 300 -5.58 -17.57 -4.49
N VAL A 301 -5.50 -17.04 -3.26
CA VAL A 301 -6.60 -16.25 -2.70
C VAL A 301 -6.08 -15.14 -1.79
N VAL A 302 -6.70 -13.97 -1.94
CA VAL A 302 -6.59 -12.85 -1.01
C VAL A 302 -7.94 -12.65 -0.35
N ILE A 303 -7.98 -12.68 0.98
CA ILE A 303 -9.22 -12.57 1.76
C ILE A 303 -9.16 -11.33 2.65
N HIS A 304 -10.16 -10.47 2.56
CA HIS A 304 -10.34 -9.34 3.46
C HIS A 304 -11.40 -9.68 4.51
N ILE A 305 -10.99 -9.90 5.76
CA ILE A 305 -11.92 -10.07 6.91
C ILE A 305 -12.44 -8.70 7.35
N THR A 306 -11.58 -7.71 7.34
CA THR A 306 -11.95 -6.32 7.63
C THR A 306 -12.05 -5.55 6.32
N CYS A 307 -13.15 -4.86 6.10
CA CYS A 307 -13.32 -4.03 4.90
C CYS A 307 -12.27 -2.91 4.87
N PRO A 308 -11.52 -2.75 3.76
CA PRO A 308 -10.60 -1.64 3.56
C PRO A 308 -11.31 -0.28 3.58
N ASP A 309 -10.52 0.80 3.72
CA ASP A 309 -11.07 2.17 3.78
C ASP A 309 -11.34 2.77 2.40
N SER A 310 -10.88 2.10 1.33
CA SER A 310 -11.04 2.59 -0.04
C SER A 310 -10.96 1.46 -1.06
N ILE A 311 -11.47 1.72 -2.26
CA ILE A 311 -11.36 0.81 -3.41
C ILE A 311 -9.91 0.66 -3.85
N GLU A 312 -9.11 1.73 -3.79
CA GLU A 312 -7.70 1.70 -4.17
C GLU A 312 -6.90 0.73 -3.29
N ALA A 313 -7.08 0.81 -1.97
CA ALA A 313 -6.43 -0.12 -1.04
C ALA A 313 -6.90 -1.56 -1.29
N TYR A 314 -8.22 -1.77 -1.44
CA TYR A 314 -8.76 -3.07 -1.80
C TYR A 314 -8.17 -3.63 -3.08
N PHE A 315 -8.15 -2.82 -4.15
CA PHE A 315 -7.65 -3.24 -5.47
C PHE A 315 -6.16 -3.58 -5.44
N GLN A 316 -5.35 -2.78 -4.74
CA GLN A 316 -3.93 -3.02 -4.59
C GLN A 316 -3.62 -4.31 -3.82
N GLU A 317 -4.36 -4.55 -2.71
CA GLU A 317 -4.22 -5.74 -1.89
C GLU A 317 -4.75 -6.98 -2.62
N ALA A 318 -5.93 -6.92 -3.22
CA ALA A 318 -6.54 -7.98 -4.04
C ALA A 318 -5.66 -8.36 -5.25
N GLY A 319 -5.02 -7.37 -5.88
CA GLY A 319 -4.15 -7.55 -7.03
C GLY A 319 -2.88 -8.39 -6.79
N ARG A 320 -2.62 -8.80 -5.54
CA ARG A 320 -1.53 -9.73 -5.19
C ARG A 320 -1.83 -11.16 -5.59
N ALA A 321 -3.11 -11.52 -5.74
CA ALA A 321 -3.50 -12.84 -6.18
C ALA A 321 -3.28 -13.05 -7.68
N GLY A 322 -2.83 -14.24 -8.06
CA GLY A 322 -2.76 -14.70 -9.45
C GLY A 322 -1.81 -13.94 -10.35
N ARG A 323 -0.65 -13.49 -9.88
CA ARG A 323 0.35 -12.81 -10.72
C ARG A 323 0.97 -13.73 -11.79
N ASP A 324 0.90 -15.03 -11.58
CA ASP A 324 1.32 -16.06 -12.54
C ASP A 324 0.33 -16.27 -13.70
N GLY A 325 -0.77 -15.51 -13.74
CA GLY A 325 -1.82 -15.62 -14.75
C GLY A 325 -2.81 -16.77 -14.53
N LYS A 326 -2.60 -17.63 -13.54
CA LYS A 326 -3.55 -18.69 -13.19
C LYS A 326 -4.74 -18.14 -12.41
N LYS A 327 -5.86 -18.86 -12.44
CA LYS A 327 -7.08 -18.48 -11.73
C LYS A 327 -6.82 -18.24 -10.24
N ALA A 328 -7.29 -17.11 -9.75
CA ALA A 328 -7.16 -16.69 -8.36
C ALA A 328 -8.41 -15.94 -7.92
N TYR A 329 -8.53 -15.72 -6.61
CA TYR A 329 -9.72 -15.14 -6.00
C TYR A 329 -9.36 -13.99 -5.07
N ALA A 330 -10.15 -12.92 -5.11
CA ALA A 330 -10.13 -11.83 -4.14
C ALA A 330 -11.48 -11.81 -3.42
N VAL A 331 -11.49 -12.19 -2.16
CA VAL A 331 -12.73 -12.34 -1.38
C VAL A 331 -12.82 -11.26 -0.31
N LEU A 332 -13.88 -10.46 -0.35
CA LEU A 332 -14.23 -9.53 0.71
C LEU A 332 -15.34 -10.14 1.58
N LEU A 333 -15.05 -10.40 2.85
CA LEU A 333 -16.04 -10.81 3.84
C LEU A 333 -16.66 -9.57 4.46
N TYR A 334 -17.93 -9.37 4.20
CA TYR A 334 -18.66 -8.17 4.63
C TYR A 334 -19.81 -8.53 5.57
N ASP A 335 -20.02 -7.72 6.59
CA ASP A 335 -21.19 -7.80 7.48
C ASP A 335 -21.84 -6.43 7.67
N LYS A 336 -23.05 -6.41 8.23
CA LYS A 336 -23.81 -5.17 8.47
C LYS A 336 -23.09 -4.20 9.39
N SER A 337 -22.23 -4.69 10.30
CA SER A 337 -21.45 -3.86 11.24
C SER A 337 -20.29 -3.13 10.55
N ASP A 338 -19.81 -3.63 9.42
CA ASP A 338 -18.70 -2.99 8.69
C ASP A 338 -19.06 -1.60 8.18
N LYS A 339 -20.30 -1.41 7.71
CA LYS A 339 -20.77 -0.08 7.29
C LYS A 339 -20.71 0.91 8.47
N ALA A 340 -21.21 0.53 9.62
CA ALA A 340 -21.18 1.39 10.80
C ALA A 340 -19.74 1.67 11.26
N LYS A 341 -18.85 0.67 11.21
CA LYS A 341 -17.42 0.82 11.53
C LYS A 341 -16.73 1.76 10.55
N LEU A 342 -16.99 1.64 9.24
CA LEU A 342 -16.44 2.52 8.20
C LEU A 342 -16.90 3.96 8.37
N LEU A 343 -18.18 4.19 8.61
CA LEU A 343 -18.72 5.55 8.87
C LEU A 343 -18.14 6.16 10.15
N LYS A 344 -17.98 5.37 11.22
CA LYS A 344 -17.32 5.85 12.45
C LYS A 344 -15.87 6.30 12.21
N ARG A 345 -15.16 5.71 11.25
CA ARG A 345 -13.78 6.12 10.92
C ARG A 345 -13.70 7.54 10.39
N ILE A 346 -14.73 8.02 9.70
CA ILE A 346 -14.76 9.40 9.21
C ILE A 346 -14.64 10.36 10.39
N ALA A 347 -15.45 10.16 11.44
CA ALA A 347 -15.38 10.99 12.65
C ALA A 347 -14.09 10.79 13.45
N GLN A 348 -13.45 9.63 13.35
CA GLN A 348 -12.18 9.35 14.02
C GLN A 348 -10.98 9.98 13.29
N GLU A 349 -10.94 9.93 11.95
CA GLU A 349 -9.85 10.53 11.15
C GLU A 349 -10.00 12.05 11.02
N PHE A 350 -11.25 12.56 11.04
CA PHE A 350 -11.60 13.97 10.98
C PHE A 350 -12.47 14.35 12.17
N PRO A 351 -11.91 14.43 13.41
CA PRO A 351 -12.63 14.97 14.56
C PRO A 351 -13.05 16.42 14.28
N ASN A 352 -14.09 16.91 14.96
CA ASN A 352 -14.53 18.29 14.77
C ASN A 352 -13.42 19.30 15.15
N LYS A 353 -13.49 20.49 14.58
CA LYS A 353 -12.44 21.52 14.79
C LYS A 353 -12.30 21.90 16.26
N GLU A 354 -13.40 21.94 17.01
CA GLU A 354 -13.40 22.22 18.44
C GLU A 354 -12.59 21.16 19.23
N GLU A 355 -12.71 19.90 18.86
CA GLU A 355 -11.93 18.82 19.47
C GLU A 355 -10.44 18.91 19.12
N ILE A 356 -10.11 19.29 17.88
CA ILE A 356 -8.72 19.52 17.45
C ILE A 356 -8.11 20.68 18.23
N CYS A 357 -8.82 21.81 18.37
CA CYS A 357 -8.38 22.95 19.14
C CYS A 357 -8.20 22.60 20.63
N ARG A 358 -9.11 21.80 21.19
CA ARG A 358 -9.01 21.30 22.57
C ARG A 358 -7.79 20.41 22.78
N VAL A 359 -7.50 19.52 21.83
CA VAL A 359 -6.29 18.68 21.87
C VAL A 359 -5.04 19.57 21.85
N TYR A 360 -4.98 20.58 20.99
CA TYR A 360 -3.86 21.51 20.92
C TYR A 360 -3.66 22.29 22.22
N GLU A 361 -4.72 22.78 22.82
CA GLU A 361 -4.69 23.46 24.11
C GLU A 361 -4.16 22.54 25.23
N HIS A 362 -4.68 21.32 25.31
CA HIS A 362 -4.24 20.33 26.30
C HIS A 362 -2.77 19.91 26.08
N ILE A 363 -2.28 19.87 24.83
CA ILE A 363 -0.85 19.65 24.54
C ILE A 363 -0.02 20.78 25.16
N ALA A 364 -0.45 22.03 25.01
CA ALA A 364 0.25 23.16 25.58
C ALA A 364 0.25 23.15 27.11
N TYR A 365 -0.83 22.73 27.75
CA TYR A 365 -0.85 22.52 29.21
C TYR A 365 0.05 21.36 29.64
N TYR A 366 0.03 20.25 28.93
CA TYR A 366 0.87 19.08 29.22
C TYR A 366 2.37 19.42 29.14
N LEU A 367 2.76 20.22 28.14
CA LEU A 367 4.14 20.64 27.88
C LEU A 367 4.52 21.95 28.57
N GLN A 368 3.59 22.58 29.30
CA GLN A 368 3.78 23.85 30.03
C GLN A 368 4.29 24.99 29.13
N ILE A 369 3.66 25.16 27.95
CA ILE A 369 4.02 26.19 26.98
C ILE A 369 3.05 27.39 27.13
N ALA A 370 3.59 28.58 27.35
CA ALA A 370 2.79 29.81 27.40
C ALA A 370 2.38 30.26 25.98
N ALA A 371 1.25 30.96 25.86
CA ALA A 371 0.84 31.60 24.61
C ALA A 371 1.92 32.61 24.15
N GLY A 372 2.17 32.69 22.84
CA GLY A 372 3.23 33.52 22.26
C GLY A 372 4.65 33.00 22.49
N SER A 373 4.81 31.67 22.81
CA SER A 373 6.12 31.03 22.97
C SER A 373 6.08 29.60 22.43
N GLY A 374 7.23 29.01 22.25
CA GLY A 374 7.33 27.58 21.91
C GLY A 374 7.98 27.28 20.56
N TYR A 375 8.12 28.25 19.69
CA TYR A 375 8.75 28.07 18.38
C TYR A 375 10.09 27.32 18.46
N GLY A 376 10.24 26.28 17.65
CA GLY A 376 11.45 25.47 17.57
C GLY A 376 11.70 24.56 18.77
N ARG A 377 10.87 24.57 19.83
CA ARG A 377 11.03 23.69 20.98
C ARG A 377 10.49 22.30 20.69
N THR A 378 11.29 21.28 21.04
CA THR A 378 10.98 19.87 20.82
C THR A 378 10.79 19.17 22.16
N PHE A 379 9.78 18.33 22.24
CA PHE A 379 9.38 17.62 23.46
C PHE A 379 9.15 16.13 23.19
N HIS A 380 9.36 15.30 24.20
CA HIS A 380 8.87 13.93 24.19
C HIS A 380 7.35 13.93 24.38
N PHE A 381 6.63 13.24 23.51
CA PHE A 381 5.18 13.21 23.57
C PHE A 381 4.63 11.80 23.39
N GLU A 382 4.08 11.25 24.46
CA GLU A 382 3.44 9.91 24.48
C GLU A 382 1.92 10.07 24.40
N VAL A 383 1.34 9.71 23.25
CA VAL A 383 -0.10 9.84 23.00
C VAL A 383 -0.93 9.09 24.04
N GLU A 384 -0.50 7.89 24.46
CA GLU A 384 -1.23 7.08 25.43
C GLU A 384 -1.30 7.74 26.81
N LYS A 385 -0.17 8.27 27.32
CA LYS A 385 -0.11 8.98 28.60
C LYS A 385 -0.91 10.28 28.57
N PHE A 386 -0.73 11.05 27.49
CA PHE A 386 -1.49 12.28 27.25
C PHE A 386 -3.00 12.01 27.21
N SER A 387 -3.40 11.00 26.42
CA SER A 387 -4.82 10.64 26.26
C SER A 387 -5.46 10.20 27.58
N LEU A 388 -4.73 9.46 28.41
CA LEU A 388 -5.19 9.04 29.73
C LEU A 388 -5.37 10.26 30.67
N LEU A 389 -4.41 11.18 30.68
CA LEU A 389 -4.41 12.33 31.56
C LEU A 389 -5.55 13.32 31.25
N PHE A 390 -5.80 13.59 29.95
CA PHE A 390 -6.79 14.56 29.50
C PHE A 390 -8.10 13.92 29.03
N HIS A 391 -8.30 12.62 29.24
CA HIS A 391 -9.50 11.87 28.87
C HIS A 391 -9.86 11.92 27.39
N HIS A 392 -8.83 11.95 26.51
CA HIS A 392 -9.00 11.83 25.08
C HIS A 392 -8.89 10.37 24.60
N TYR A 393 -9.52 10.07 23.48
CA TYR A 393 -9.26 8.82 22.79
C TYR A 393 -7.95 8.91 21.98
N PRO A 394 -6.99 7.96 22.13
CA PRO A 394 -5.70 8.00 21.42
C PRO A 394 -5.83 8.15 19.90
N VAL A 395 -6.87 7.56 19.29
CA VAL A 395 -7.15 7.70 17.85
C VAL A 395 -7.46 9.14 17.47
N ILE A 396 -8.25 9.84 18.29
CA ILE A 396 -8.60 11.26 18.07
C ILE A 396 -7.36 12.14 18.23
N VAL A 397 -6.54 11.89 19.25
CA VAL A 397 -5.29 12.63 19.46
C VAL A 397 -4.36 12.48 18.26
N ASN A 398 -4.15 11.24 17.79
CA ASN A 398 -3.31 11.00 16.61
C ASN A 398 -3.84 11.70 15.36
N SER A 399 -5.16 11.75 15.15
CA SER A 399 -5.77 12.45 14.03
C SER A 399 -5.64 13.98 14.17
N ALA A 400 -5.83 14.52 15.38
CA ALA A 400 -5.61 15.93 15.66
C ALA A 400 -4.15 16.34 15.43
N LEU A 401 -3.18 15.54 15.90
CA LEU A 401 -1.75 15.78 15.65
C LEU A 401 -1.41 15.85 14.16
N LYS A 402 -1.95 14.91 13.35
CA LYS A 402 -1.77 14.93 11.89
C LYS A 402 -2.35 16.19 11.24
N ILE A 403 -3.54 16.62 11.66
CA ILE A 403 -4.20 17.82 11.13
C ILE A 403 -3.44 19.07 11.54
N LEU A 404 -3.05 19.21 12.80
CA LEU A 404 -2.26 20.31 13.32
C LEU A 404 -0.87 20.41 12.67
N SER A 405 -0.25 19.26 12.39
CA SER A 405 1.02 19.20 11.67
C SER A 405 0.87 19.70 10.23
N ARG A 406 -0.19 19.27 9.53
CA ARG A 406 -0.48 19.76 8.17
C ARG A 406 -0.87 21.24 8.15
N ALA A 407 -1.49 21.74 9.21
CA ALA A 407 -1.81 23.16 9.37
C ALA A 407 -0.60 24.01 9.77
N GLY A 408 0.57 23.38 10.04
CA GLY A 408 1.81 24.10 10.33
C GLY A 408 1.94 24.60 11.77
N TYR A 409 1.19 24.06 12.73
CA TYR A 409 1.31 24.42 14.15
C TYR A 409 2.35 23.62 14.89
N ILE A 410 2.47 22.35 14.54
CA ILE A 410 3.40 21.40 15.16
C ILE A 410 3.99 20.48 14.11
N GLU A 411 5.12 19.88 14.44
CA GLU A 411 5.65 18.71 13.77
C GLU A 411 5.62 17.55 14.76
N TYR A 412 5.02 16.42 14.34
CA TYR A 412 4.95 15.23 15.16
C TYR A 412 5.65 14.09 14.43
N ASP A 413 6.85 13.77 14.90
CA ASP A 413 7.71 12.77 14.29
C ASP A 413 7.74 11.50 15.15
N ILE A 414 7.30 10.40 14.53
CA ILE A 414 7.49 9.05 15.03
C ILE A 414 8.69 8.51 14.25
N ASP A 415 9.92 8.84 14.67
CA ASP A 415 11.12 8.33 14.02
C ASP A 415 11.14 6.78 14.07
N PRO A 416 10.91 6.09 12.96
CA PRO A 416 10.97 4.63 12.92
C PRO A 416 12.41 4.10 13.06
N ASP A 417 13.43 4.95 12.90
CA ASP A 417 14.86 4.62 12.98
C ASP A 417 15.52 5.12 14.28
N SER A 418 14.80 5.09 15.37
CA SER A 418 15.28 5.51 16.70
C SER A 418 16.31 4.56 17.33
N ARG A 419 17.01 3.75 16.53
CA ARG A 419 18.02 2.81 17.04
C ARG A 419 19.14 3.53 17.78
N THR A 420 19.60 2.90 18.86
CA THR A 420 20.75 3.35 19.64
C THR A 420 21.96 3.59 18.73
N ARG A 421 22.54 4.78 18.82
CA ARG A 421 23.72 5.15 18.02
C ARG A 421 24.73 5.94 18.82
N VAL A 422 26.01 5.75 18.47
CA VAL A 422 27.14 6.36 19.14
C VAL A 422 28.13 6.92 18.13
N LYS A 423 28.76 8.04 18.47
CA LYS A 423 29.91 8.63 17.77
C LYS A 423 30.91 9.14 18.79
N PHE A 424 32.21 8.88 18.64
CA PHE A 424 33.23 9.54 19.46
C PHE A 424 33.36 11.02 19.09
N THR A 425 33.40 11.85 20.14
CA THR A 425 33.57 13.30 20.01
C THR A 425 35.05 13.68 20.11
N LEU A 426 35.82 12.88 20.85
CA LEU A 426 37.27 13.00 20.95
C LEU A 426 37.96 12.37 19.74
N GLU A 427 39.13 12.91 19.36
CA GLU A 427 40.00 12.25 18.40
C GLU A 427 40.68 11.02 19.01
N ARG A 428 41.15 10.12 18.15
CA ARG A 428 41.72 8.84 18.56
C ARG A 428 42.86 8.99 19.58
N ASP A 429 43.72 9.97 19.35
CA ASP A 429 44.89 10.22 20.23
C ASP A 429 44.46 10.79 21.58
N GLN A 430 43.40 11.60 21.62
CA GLN A 430 42.85 12.14 22.85
C GLN A 430 42.18 11.06 23.71
N LEU A 431 41.62 10.03 23.09
CA LEU A 431 40.99 8.92 23.78
C LEU A 431 42.03 8.08 24.57
N TYR A 432 43.25 7.93 24.04
CA TYR A 432 44.34 7.24 24.74
C TYR A 432 44.92 8.04 25.93
N MET A 433 44.68 9.34 25.99
CA MET A 433 45.12 10.24 27.06
C MET A 433 44.10 10.37 28.21
N LEU A 434 42.99 9.65 28.16
CA LEU A 434 41.97 9.67 29.22
C LEU A 434 42.47 8.88 30.43
N HIS A 435 42.78 9.58 31.53
CA HIS A 435 43.23 8.99 32.79
C HIS A 435 42.11 8.78 33.84
N GLU A 436 40.90 9.23 33.56
CA GLU A 436 39.76 9.22 34.50
C GLU A 436 38.62 8.32 34.03
N THR A 437 38.92 7.12 33.55
CA THR A 437 37.91 6.11 33.19
C THR A 437 37.83 5.01 34.22
N THR A 438 36.63 4.53 34.52
CA THR A 438 36.42 3.34 35.32
C THR A 438 36.71 2.08 34.50
N PRO A 439 37.09 0.94 35.16
CA PRO A 439 37.31 -0.31 34.42
C PRO A 439 36.15 -0.74 33.53
N ASN A 440 34.90 -0.47 33.93
CA ASN A 440 33.72 -0.78 33.17
C ASN A 440 33.54 0.17 31.96
N GLU A 441 33.91 1.46 32.11
CA GLU A 441 33.90 2.42 30.99
C GLU A 441 34.95 2.04 29.94
N GLU A 442 36.17 1.66 30.37
CA GLU A 442 37.21 1.17 29.46
C GLU A 442 36.78 -0.08 28.69
N LEU A 443 36.09 -0.99 29.37
CA LEU A 443 35.60 -2.22 28.79
C LEU A 443 34.55 -1.91 27.70
N VAL A 444 33.63 -0.99 27.98
CA VAL A 444 32.61 -0.56 27.00
C VAL A 444 33.26 0.18 25.83
N ILE A 445 34.19 1.12 26.06
CA ILE A 445 34.92 1.85 25.02
C ILE A 445 35.69 0.88 24.12
N THR A 446 36.44 -0.06 24.73
CA THR A 446 37.23 -1.06 23.99
C THR A 446 36.32 -1.96 23.13
N THR A 447 35.19 -2.39 23.69
CA THR A 447 34.19 -3.19 22.93
C THR A 447 33.63 -2.41 21.77
N LEU A 448 33.26 -1.13 21.95
CA LEU A 448 32.79 -0.27 20.88
C LEU A 448 33.80 -0.13 19.74
N LEU A 449 35.07 0.13 20.09
CA LEU A 449 36.15 0.32 19.11
C LEU A 449 36.51 -0.97 18.36
N ARG A 450 36.34 -2.11 18.99
CA ARG A 450 36.63 -3.43 18.42
C ARG A 450 35.53 -3.89 17.46
N GLU A 451 34.28 -3.73 17.88
CA GLU A 451 33.14 -4.31 17.16
C GLU A 451 32.53 -3.36 16.12
N TYR A 452 32.71 -2.03 16.28
CA TYR A 452 32.13 -1.03 15.39
C TYR A 452 33.22 -0.15 14.77
N SER A 453 33.38 -0.24 13.45
CA SER A 453 34.34 0.59 12.73
C SER A 453 33.77 1.97 12.37
N GLY A 454 34.60 3.03 12.39
CA GLY A 454 34.20 4.37 11.89
C GLY A 454 33.54 5.28 12.93
N LEU A 455 33.48 4.90 14.21
CA LEU A 455 32.87 5.65 15.30
C LEU A 455 33.44 7.07 15.52
N PHE A 456 34.63 7.36 15.04
CA PHE A 456 35.24 8.71 15.09
C PHE A 456 34.77 9.63 13.97
N VAL A 457 34.24 9.07 12.89
CA VAL A 457 33.85 9.83 11.68
C VAL A 457 32.36 10.16 11.69
N ASP A 458 31.51 9.17 12.02
CA ASP A 458 30.05 9.33 12.01
C ASP A 458 29.38 8.45 13.05
N TYR A 459 28.05 8.68 13.25
CA TYR A 459 27.23 7.85 14.12
C TYR A 459 27.10 6.44 13.57
N HIS A 460 27.32 5.46 14.46
CA HIS A 460 27.06 4.06 14.18
C HIS A 460 25.96 3.52 15.08
N PHE A 461 25.09 2.73 14.51
CA PHE A 461 24.08 2.01 15.25
C PHE A 461 24.74 0.91 16.07
N ILE A 462 24.38 0.85 17.34
CA ILE A 462 24.89 -0.15 18.28
C ILE A 462 23.73 -0.90 18.93
N GLU A 463 23.96 -2.16 19.31
CA GLU A 463 23.01 -2.97 20.06
C GLU A 463 23.44 -3.06 21.53
N LEU A 464 22.70 -2.44 22.43
CA LEU A 464 23.00 -2.48 23.88
C LEU A 464 23.04 -3.92 24.41
N ALA A 465 22.19 -4.80 23.90
CA ALA A 465 22.17 -6.22 24.26
C ALA A 465 23.49 -6.93 23.91
N PHE A 466 24.02 -6.64 22.72
CA PHE A 466 25.29 -7.20 22.24
C PHE A 466 26.46 -6.71 23.09
N ILE A 467 26.53 -5.39 23.35
CA ILE A 467 27.58 -4.81 24.18
C ILE A 467 27.50 -5.35 25.62
N ALA A 468 26.30 -5.47 26.17
CA ALA A 468 26.06 -6.05 27.48
C ALA A 468 26.57 -7.49 27.56
N HIS A 469 26.27 -8.31 26.54
CA HIS A 469 26.76 -9.69 26.45
C HIS A 469 28.30 -9.75 26.33
N ALA A 470 28.88 -8.91 25.47
CA ALA A 470 30.33 -8.87 25.22
C ALA A 470 31.15 -8.37 26.43
N THR A 471 30.57 -7.50 27.27
CA THR A 471 31.20 -6.92 28.45
C THR A 471 30.88 -7.63 29.77
N GLY A 472 29.89 -8.53 29.76
CA GLY A 472 29.36 -9.16 30.99
C GLY A 472 28.57 -8.21 31.89
N LEU A 473 28.20 -7.03 31.39
CA LEU A 473 27.39 -6.03 32.09
C LEU A 473 25.90 -6.21 31.74
N THR A 474 25.01 -5.60 32.53
CA THR A 474 23.59 -5.50 32.15
C THR A 474 23.38 -4.39 31.14
N GLN A 475 22.32 -4.47 30.31
CA GLN A 475 21.98 -3.41 29.36
C GLN A 475 21.79 -2.04 30.03
N GLN A 476 21.25 -2.03 31.26
CA GLN A 476 21.06 -0.81 32.02
C GLN A 476 22.41 -0.20 32.47
N GLN A 477 23.38 -1.02 32.84
CA GLN A 477 24.74 -0.55 33.18
C GLN A 477 25.43 0.03 31.95
N VAL A 478 25.36 -0.64 30.79
CA VAL A 478 25.87 -0.13 29.50
C VAL A 478 25.23 1.19 29.15
N TYR A 479 23.90 1.31 29.28
CA TYR A 479 23.16 2.56 29.04
C TYR A 479 23.67 3.72 29.93
N LEU A 480 23.83 3.48 31.22
CA LEU A 480 24.32 4.49 32.16
C LEU A 480 25.76 4.90 31.85
N ILE A 481 26.62 3.95 31.49
CA ILE A 481 28.02 4.21 31.11
C ILE A 481 28.05 5.08 29.84
N LEU A 482 27.30 4.73 28.80
CA LEU A 482 27.23 5.52 27.57
C LEU A 482 26.67 6.93 27.81
N THR A 483 25.71 7.05 28.72
CA THR A 483 25.17 8.35 29.15
C THR A 483 26.22 9.19 29.88
N SER A 484 26.97 8.61 30.80
CA SER A 484 28.10 9.25 31.52
C SER A 484 29.18 9.73 30.55
N LEU A 485 29.63 8.86 29.65
CA LEU A 485 30.62 9.18 28.62
C LEU A 485 30.13 10.30 27.67
N SER A 486 28.84 10.34 27.36
CA SER A 486 28.22 11.38 26.53
C SER A 486 28.16 12.73 27.27
N GLN A 487 27.82 12.75 28.57
CA GLN A 487 27.83 13.97 29.39
C GLN A 487 29.24 14.55 29.54
N ARG A 488 30.24 13.69 29.60
CA ARG A 488 31.67 14.07 29.65
C ARG A 488 32.24 14.44 28.28
N ARG A 489 31.44 14.42 27.24
CA ARG A 489 31.82 14.74 25.83
C ARG A 489 32.93 13.84 25.27
N ILE A 490 33.05 12.63 25.76
CA ILE A 490 33.98 11.61 25.25
C ILE A 490 33.41 11.01 23.95
N LEU A 491 32.13 10.72 24.00
CA LEU A 491 31.34 10.29 22.84
C LEU A 491 29.98 10.99 22.88
N HIS A 492 29.26 10.94 21.76
CA HIS A 492 27.87 11.36 21.72
C HIS A 492 27.00 10.12 21.60
N PHE A 493 26.19 9.88 22.63
CA PHE A 493 25.27 8.74 22.73
C PHE A 493 23.85 9.20 22.48
N ILE A 494 23.22 8.61 21.48
CA ILE A 494 21.80 8.80 21.20
C ILE A 494 21.13 7.45 21.47
N PRO A 495 20.42 7.33 22.60
CA PRO A 495 19.74 6.09 22.94
C PRO A 495 18.59 5.82 21.96
N GLU A 496 18.19 4.56 21.88
CA GLU A 496 16.97 4.18 21.22
C GLU A 496 15.81 4.99 21.79
N ARG A 497 15.16 5.77 20.94
CA ARG A 497 14.01 6.58 21.33
C ARG A 497 12.75 5.82 20.98
N SER A 498 12.14 5.24 21.97
CA SER A 498 10.80 4.65 21.84
C SER A 498 9.69 5.71 21.94
N VAL A 499 10.04 6.96 22.15
CA VAL A 499 9.08 8.05 22.42
C VAL A 499 9.08 9.05 21.27
N PRO A 500 7.93 9.25 20.61
CA PRO A 500 7.77 10.25 19.57
C PRO A 500 8.10 11.68 20.03
N LEU A 501 8.54 12.50 19.08
CA LEU A 501 8.86 13.92 19.32
C LEU A 501 7.76 14.81 18.77
N LEU A 502 7.42 15.83 19.54
CA LEU A 502 6.53 16.90 19.13
C LEU A 502 7.30 18.23 19.15
N THR A 503 7.38 18.90 17.99
CA THR A 503 8.06 20.19 17.85
C THR A 503 7.05 21.26 17.49
N TYR A 504 7.08 22.41 18.15
CA TYR A 504 6.30 23.56 17.76
C TYR A 504 6.96 24.27 16.57
N THR A 505 6.26 24.34 15.45
CA THR A 505 6.75 24.97 14.21
C THR A 505 6.46 26.46 14.15
N GLN A 506 5.65 26.97 15.07
CA GLN A 506 5.38 28.39 15.33
C GLN A 506 5.11 28.58 16.83
N ASP A 507 5.06 29.84 17.29
CA ASP A 507 4.70 30.12 18.66
C ASP A 507 3.27 29.65 18.96
N ARG A 508 3.02 29.20 20.18
CA ARG A 508 1.70 28.78 20.62
C ARG A 508 0.70 29.94 20.48
N VAL A 509 -0.35 29.68 19.73
CA VAL A 509 -1.53 30.57 19.62
C VAL A 509 -2.64 30.12 20.57
N LEU A 510 -3.61 30.96 20.81
CA LEU A 510 -4.81 30.59 21.57
C LEU A 510 -5.73 29.69 20.71
N PRO A 511 -6.58 28.83 21.31
CA PRO A 511 -7.49 27.95 20.56
C PRO A 511 -8.38 28.66 19.53
N GLU A 512 -8.79 29.91 19.84
CA GLU A 512 -9.64 30.75 18.99
C GLU A 512 -8.90 31.28 17.77
N GLU A 513 -7.57 31.34 17.82
CA GLU A 513 -6.70 31.84 16.76
C GLU A 513 -6.25 30.72 15.79
N ILE A 514 -6.62 29.47 16.09
CA ILE A 514 -6.24 28.35 15.23
C ILE A 514 -7.04 28.39 13.94
N VAL A 515 -6.33 28.57 12.82
CA VAL A 515 -6.91 28.52 11.48
C VAL A 515 -6.52 27.22 10.80
N ILE A 516 -7.51 26.37 10.53
CA ILE A 516 -7.32 25.15 9.74
C ILE A 516 -7.98 25.40 8.39
N SER A 517 -7.17 25.48 7.33
CA SER A 517 -7.64 25.77 5.97
C SER A 517 -8.56 24.68 5.43
N GLU A 518 -9.40 25.02 4.46
CA GLU A 518 -10.30 24.08 3.78
C GLU A 518 -9.51 22.92 3.13
N SER A 519 -8.35 23.21 2.54
CA SER A 519 -7.48 22.20 1.91
C SER A 519 -6.89 21.19 2.91
N VAL A 520 -6.73 21.59 4.18
CA VAL A 520 -6.22 20.69 5.24
C VAL A 520 -7.32 19.84 5.85
N TYR A 521 -8.55 20.35 5.95
CA TYR A 521 -9.62 19.67 6.66
C TYR A 521 -10.82 19.31 5.78
N GLU A 522 -11.59 20.29 5.26
CA GLU A 522 -12.88 20.04 4.60
C GLU A 522 -12.73 19.24 3.31
N GLU A 523 -11.81 19.62 2.46
CA GLU A 523 -11.58 18.94 1.18
C GLU A 523 -11.11 17.50 1.42
N ARG A 524 -10.18 17.30 2.34
CA ARG A 524 -9.67 15.96 2.69
C ARG A 524 -10.74 15.08 3.33
N LYS A 525 -11.56 15.65 4.21
CA LYS A 525 -12.70 14.95 4.80
C LYS A 525 -13.68 14.50 3.73
N THR A 526 -14.04 15.39 2.81
CA THR A 526 -14.93 15.08 1.68
C THR A 526 -14.38 13.96 0.80
N GLN A 527 -13.07 13.98 0.51
CA GLN A 527 -12.43 12.91 -0.26
C GLN A 527 -12.43 11.58 0.51
N PHE A 528 -12.14 11.61 1.80
CA PHE A 528 -12.18 10.40 2.62
C PHE A 528 -13.60 9.83 2.70
N GLU A 529 -14.62 10.67 2.85
CA GLU A 529 -16.03 10.29 2.81
C GLU A 529 -16.42 9.63 1.47
N LYS A 530 -15.98 10.21 0.34
CA LYS A 530 -16.19 9.63 -0.98
C LYS A 530 -15.57 8.24 -1.12
N ARG A 531 -14.35 8.04 -0.61
CA ARG A 531 -13.67 6.74 -0.63
C ARG A 531 -14.41 5.70 0.23
N ILE A 532 -14.78 6.06 1.46
CA ILE A 532 -15.57 5.20 2.35
C ILE A 532 -16.91 4.85 1.69
N LYS A 533 -17.60 5.80 1.08
CA LYS A 533 -18.84 5.54 0.38
C LYS A 533 -18.63 4.57 -0.81
N SER A 534 -17.60 4.79 -1.61
CA SER A 534 -17.32 3.94 -2.77
C SER A 534 -17.06 2.48 -2.41
N ILE A 535 -16.32 2.21 -1.32
CA ILE A 535 -16.09 0.83 -0.88
C ILE A 535 -17.33 0.20 -0.25
N ILE A 536 -18.18 0.98 0.43
CA ILE A 536 -19.48 0.50 0.93
C ILE A 536 -20.40 0.15 -0.24
N ASP A 537 -20.50 1.03 -1.23
CA ASP A 537 -21.31 0.81 -2.44
C ASP A 537 -20.81 -0.42 -3.23
N TYR A 538 -19.49 -0.62 -3.29
CA TYR A 538 -18.90 -1.82 -3.88
C TYR A 538 -19.29 -3.09 -3.09
N ALA A 539 -19.17 -3.06 -1.77
CA ALA A 539 -19.46 -4.22 -0.93
C ALA A 539 -20.97 -4.59 -0.93
N GLN A 540 -21.85 -3.61 -1.03
CA GLN A 540 -23.29 -3.79 -1.01
C GLN A 540 -23.93 -3.96 -2.40
N ASN A 541 -23.17 -3.80 -3.47
CA ASN A 541 -23.65 -3.98 -4.84
C ASN A 541 -23.98 -5.45 -5.11
N ASP A 542 -25.11 -5.71 -5.76
CA ASP A 542 -25.61 -7.02 -6.18
C ASP A 542 -26.07 -7.08 -7.64
N THR A 543 -25.95 -5.97 -8.36
CA THR A 543 -26.47 -5.81 -9.72
C THR A 543 -25.39 -5.65 -10.80
N VAL A 544 -24.28 -4.96 -10.48
CA VAL A 544 -23.21 -4.66 -11.42
C VAL A 544 -22.03 -5.60 -11.21
N CYS A 545 -21.48 -6.15 -12.27
CA CYS A 545 -20.27 -6.98 -12.24
C CYS A 545 -19.14 -6.32 -11.39
N ARG A 546 -18.55 -7.07 -10.46
CA ARG A 546 -17.51 -6.57 -9.54
C ARG A 546 -16.30 -5.98 -10.26
N SER A 547 -15.78 -6.68 -11.28
CA SER A 547 -14.67 -6.20 -12.08
C SER A 547 -15.01 -4.89 -12.79
N ARG A 548 -16.19 -4.83 -13.40
CA ARG A 548 -16.68 -3.64 -14.10
C ARG A 548 -16.86 -2.44 -13.17
N GLN A 549 -17.31 -2.64 -11.94
CA GLN A 549 -17.42 -1.57 -10.94
C GLN A 549 -16.04 -1.02 -10.55
N LEU A 550 -15.05 -1.90 -10.35
CA LEU A 550 -13.66 -1.50 -10.06
C LEU A 550 -13.03 -0.74 -11.23
N LEU A 551 -13.19 -1.24 -12.46
CA LEU A 551 -12.66 -0.60 -13.65
C LEU A 551 -13.26 0.80 -13.89
N ARG A 552 -14.57 0.94 -13.69
CA ARG A 552 -15.25 2.25 -13.75
C ARG A 552 -14.75 3.23 -12.69
N TYR A 553 -14.45 2.76 -11.50
CA TYR A 553 -13.87 3.61 -10.45
C TYR A 553 -12.52 4.22 -10.88
N PHE A 554 -11.69 3.47 -11.60
CA PHE A 554 -10.42 3.94 -12.17
C PHE A 554 -10.55 4.63 -13.53
N GLY A 555 -11.79 4.89 -13.99
CA GLY A 555 -12.07 5.66 -15.19
C GLY A 555 -12.11 4.86 -16.49
N GLU A 556 -12.22 3.53 -16.45
CA GLU A 556 -12.48 2.69 -17.62
C GLU A 556 -14.00 2.53 -17.81
N THR A 557 -14.54 3.15 -18.87
CA THR A 557 -15.99 3.18 -19.14
C THR A 557 -16.45 2.05 -20.05
N GLU A 558 -15.62 1.66 -21.01
CA GLU A 558 -15.92 0.57 -21.95
C GLU A 558 -15.42 -0.77 -21.40
N THR A 559 -16.24 -1.41 -20.57
CA THR A 559 -15.88 -2.66 -19.89
C THR A 559 -17.00 -3.67 -19.99
N ASN A 560 -16.63 -4.95 -20.20
CA ASN A 560 -17.54 -6.08 -20.24
C ASN A 560 -17.67 -6.73 -18.85
N ASP A 561 -18.71 -7.53 -18.67
CA ASP A 561 -18.87 -8.36 -17.48
C ASP A 561 -17.82 -9.48 -17.45
N CYS A 562 -17.29 -9.78 -16.26
CA CYS A 562 -16.19 -10.73 -16.11
C CYS A 562 -16.63 -12.20 -16.13
N HIS A 563 -17.92 -12.49 -16.00
CA HIS A 563 -18.55 -13.81 -15.96
C HIS A 563 -18.00 -14.78 -14.88
N GLN A 564 -17.29 -14.27 -13.87
CA GLN A 564 -16.66 -15.10 -12.82
C GLN A 564 -16.80 -14.54 -11.40
N CYS A 565 -17.32 -13.32 -11.23
CA CYS A 565 -17.60 -12.76 -9.91
C CYS A 565 -18.95 -13.30 -9.35
N ASP A 566 -19.17 -13.10 -8.05
CA ASP A 566 -20.41 -13.49 -7.37
C ASP A 566 -21.66 -12.97 -8.09
N VAL A 567 -21.70 -11.69 -8.48
CA VAL A 567 -22.83 -11.07 -9.17
C VAL A 567 -23.07 -11.72 -10.54
N CYS A 568 -22.03 -11.89 -11.36
CA CYS A 568 -22.21 -12.51 -12.68
C CYS A 568 -22.71 -13.96 -12.59
N LEU A 569 -22.19 -14.73 -11.64
CA LEU A 569 -22.62 -16.13 -11.45
C LEU A 569 -24.07 -16.22 -10.96
N THR A 570 -24.47 -15.36 -10.03
CA THR A 570 -25.88 -15.30 -9.57
C THR A 570 -26.83 -14.96 -10.71
N HIS A 571 -26.45 -14.02 -11.59
CA HIS A 571 -27.28 -13.66 -12.76
C HIS A 571 -27.33 -14.79 -13.80
N GLN A 572 -26.25 -15.55 -13.96
CA GLN A 572 -26.25 -16.73 -14.84
C GLN A 572 -27.17 -17.82 -14.31
N ASP A 573 -27.06 -18.11 -13.00
CA ASP A 573 -27.90 -19.14 -12.34
C ASP A 573 -29.39 -18.78 -12.41
N THR A 574 -29.73 -17.51 -12.13
CA THR A 574 -31.13 -17.04 -12.26
C THR A 574 -31.61 -17.09 -13.69
N SER A 575 -30.82 -16.67 -14.67
CA SER A 575 -31.18 -16.73 -16.08
C SER A 575 -31.33 -18.19 -16.58
N GLN A 576 -30.48 -19.11 -16.16
CA GLN A 576 -30.57 -20.52 -16.51
C GLN A 576 -31.78 -21.17 -15.84
N SER A 577 -31.99 -20.92 -14.56
CA SER A 577 -33.16 -21.43 -13.82
C SER A 577 -34.47 -20.92 -14.43
N TYR A 578 -34.51 -19.65 -14.84
CA TYR A 578 -35.68 -19.10 -15.52
C TYR A 578 -35.91 -19.76 -16.89
N LYS A 579 -34.86 -19.95 -17.72
CA LYS A 579 -34.95 -20.66 -18.99
C LYS A 579 -35.45 -22.09 -18.82
N ASP A 580 -34.96 -22.79 -17.81
CA ASP A 580 -35.39 -24.15 -17.51
C ASP A 580 -36.85 -24.17 -17.07
N ALA A 581 -37.28 -23.21 -16.21
CA ALA A 581 -38.67 -23.04 -15.82
C ALA A 581 -39.59 -22.72 -17.00
N TYR A 582 -39.15 -21.84 -17.92
CA TYR A 582 -39.88 -21.51 -19.13
C TYR A 582 -40.02 -22.72 -20.06
N ASN A 583 -38.93 -23.44 -20.32
CA ASN A 583 -38.95 -24.66 -21.13
C ASN A 583 -39.84 -25.74 -20.51
N GLN A 584 -39.83 -25.86 -19.21
CA GLN A 584 -40.73 -26.78 -18.47
C GLN A 584 -42.19 -26.33 -18.62
N ALA A 585 -42.48 -25.05 -18.49
CA ALA A 585 -43.83 -24.51 -18.71
C ALA A 585 -44.34 -24.79 -20.11
N LEU A 586 -43.50 -24.51 -21.16
CA LEU A 586 -43.85 -24.83 -22.56
C LEU A 586 -44.18 -26.30 -22.78
N LYS A 587 -43.33 -27.20 -22.20
CA LYS A 587 -43.60 -28.66 -22.31
C LYS A 587 -44.87 -29.08 -21.62
N THR A 588 -45.14 -28.54 -20.43
CA THR A 588 -46.29 -28.88 -19.63
C THR A 588 -47.58 -28.39 -20.26
N ILE A 589 -47.61 -27.14 -20.80
CA ILE A 589 -48.75 -26.60 -21.48
C ILE A 589 -49.06 -27.42 -22.76
N LYS A 590 -48.04 -27.72 -23.59
CA LYS A 590 -48.20 -28.57 -24.76
C LYS A 590 -48.67 -29.97 -24.44
N ALA A 591 -48.17 -30.58 -23.35
CA ALA A 591 -48.62 -31.89 -22.92
C ALA A 591 -50.08 -31.90 -22.41
N LEU A 592 -50.50 -30.87 -21.71
CA LEU A 592 -51.89 -30.72 -21.24
C LEU A 592 -52.87 -30.65 -22.42
N LEU A 593 -52.47 -29.98 -23.50
CA LEU A 593 -53.33 -29.76 -24.68
C LEU A 593 -53.16 -30.84 -25.77
N ALA A 594 -52.34 -31.84 -25.52
CA ALA A 594 -52.03 -32.89 -26.53
C ALA A 594 -53.22 -33.83 -26.80
N ASP A 595 -54.23 -33.87 -25.94
CA ASP A 595 -55.48 -34.63 -26.10
C ASP A 595 -56.46 -34.00 -27.10
N GLY A 596 -56.23 -32.73 -27.49
CA GLY A 596 -57.04 -31.97 -28.44
C GLY A 596 -58.34 -31.42 -27.85
N GLU A 597 -58.55 -31.55 -26.55
CA GLU A 597 -59.71 -31.04 -25.84
C GLU A 597 -59.53 -29.57 -25.40
N LYS A 598 -60.65 -28.92 -24.95
CA LYS A 598 -60.59 -27.59 -24.36
C LYS A 598 -60.35 -27.66 -22.86
N HIS A 599 -59.23 -27.14 -22.38
CA HIS A 599 -58.86 -27.08 -20.97
C HIS A 599 -59.11 -25.70 -20.37
N SER A 600 -59.55 -25.67 -19.12
CA SER A 600 -59.74 -24.40 -18.39
C SER A 600 -58.40 -23.80 -17.94
N ILE A 601 -58.28 -22.47 -18.00
CA ILE A 601 -57.14 -21.73 -17.45
C ILE A 601 -56.96 -22.05 -15.94
N THR A 602 -58.07 -22.40 -15.25
CA THR A 602 -58.02 -22.82 -13.83
C THR A 602 -57.36 -24.18 -13.64
N GLU A 603 -57.38 -25.09 -14.62
CA GLU A 603 -56.61 -26.35 -14.58
C GLU A 603 -55.11 -26.10 -14.77
N LEU A 604 -54.74 -25.19 -15.68
CA LEU A 604 -53.35 -24.78 -15.85
C LEU A 604 -52.80 -24.11 -14.61
N ASN A 605 -53.62 -23.36 -13.87
CA ASN A 605 -53.20 -22.69 -12.63
C ASN A 605 -53.01 -23.64 -11.42
N LYS A 606 -53.55 -24.86 -11.47
CA LYS A 606 -53.31 -25.90 -10.46
C LYS A 606 -51.94 -26.57 -10.63
N ILE A 607 -51.29 -26.43 -11.79
CA ILE A 607 -49.96 -26.99 -12.04
C ILE A 607 -48.95 -26.10 -11.34
N VAL A 608 -48.10 -26.67 -10.48
CA VAL A 608 -47.04 -25.96 -9.74
C VAL A 608 -45.91 -25.64 -10.69
N LEU A 609 -45.90 -24.44 -11.24
CA LEU A 609 -44.88 -23.89 -12.13
C LEU A 609 -44.54 -22.46 -11.69
N ASN A 610 -43.39 -21.96 -12.11
CA ASN A 610 -43.04 -20.55 -11.95
C ASN A 610 -44.08 -19.69 -12.72
N GLN A 611 -44.76 -18.76 -12.03
CA GLN A 611 -45.88 -18.01 -12.59
C GLN A 611 -45.49 -17.15 -13.78
N GLU A 612 -44.37 -16.39 -13.67
CA GLU A 612 -43.85 -15.52 -14.76
C GLU A 612 -43.48 -16.34 -15.99
N ALA A 613 -42.76 -17.44 -15.79
CA ALA A 613 -42.37 -18.33 -16.89
C ALA A 613 -43.56 -18.99 -17.58
N LYS A 614 -44.62 -19.28 -16.80
CA LYS A 614 -45.87 -19.82 -17.32
C LYS A 614 -46.64 -18.79 -18.17
N ASP A 615 -46.75 -17.56 -17.66
CA ASP A 615 -47.48 -16.49 -18.34
C ASP A 615 -46.77 -16.11 -19.66
N GLU A 616 -45.43 -16.02 -19.68
CA GLU A 616 -44.63 -15.78 -20.89
C GLU A 616 -44.71 -16.94 -21.88
N ALA A 617 -44.72 -18.19 -21.40
CA ALA A 617 -44.90 -19.37 -22.25
C ALA A 617 -46.31 -19.43 -22.89
N MET A 618 -47.32 -19.02 -22.18
CA MET A 618 -48.69 -18.88 -22.69
C MET A 618 -48.76 -17.79 -23.78
N GLU A 619 -48.20 -16.61 -23.50
CA GLU A 619 -48.16 -15.51 -24.44
C GLU A 619 -47.43 -15.90 -25.75
N TYR A 620 -46.27 -16.56 -25.63
CA TYR A 620 -45.53 -17.10 -26.75
C TYR A 620 -46.38 -18.06 -27.58
N LEU A 621 -47.05 -19.05 -26.96
CA LEU A 621 -47.86 -20.03 -27.67
C LEU A 621 -49.06 -19.43 -28.37
N VAL A 622 -49.65 -18.36 -27.82
CA VAL A 622 -50.72 -17.59 -28.43
C VAL A 622 -50.21 -16.79 -29.63
N ASN A 623 -49.08 -16.10 -29.49
CA ASN A 623 -48.49 -15.28 -30.54
C ASN A 623 -48.00 -16.12 -31.75
N GLU A 624 -47.46 -17.32 -31.46
CA GLU A 624 -47.08 -18.30 -32.49
C GLU A 624 -48.27 -19.04 -33.09
N GLU A 625 -49.49 -18.67 -32.73
CA GLU A 625 -50.74 -19.29 -33.15
C GLU A 625 -50.84 -20.81 -32.89
N VAL A 626 -50.07 -21.33 -31.93
CA VAL A 626 -50.10 -22.76 -31.54
C VAL A 626 -51.33 -23.07 -30.72
N ILE A 627 -51.74 -22.14 -29.86
CA ILE A 627 -52.92 -22.25 -29.01
C ILE A 627 -53.86 -21.08 -29.23
N LYS A 628 -55.12 -21.30 -28.92
CA LYS A 628 -56.16 -20.26 -28.92
C LYS A 628 -56.83 -20.18 -27.52
N VAL A 629 -57.07 -18.96 -27.07
CA VAL A 629 -57.77 -18.67 -25.84
C VAL A 629 -59.16 -18.14 -26.19
N GLU A 630 -60.20 -18.81 -25.72
CA GLU A 630 -61.58 -18.39 -25.86
C GLU A 630 -62.28 -18.38 -24.51
N LEU A 631 -62.73 -17.21 -24.05
CA LEU A 631 -63.28 -17.01 -22.71
C LEU A 631 -62.25 -17.47 -21.64
N ASN A 632 -62.52 -18.55 -20.93
CA ASN A 632 -61.64 -19.08 -19.90
C ASN A 632 -60.99 -20.44 -20.29
N ASN A 633 -61.03 -20.82 -21.55
CA ASN A 633 -60.51 -22.08 -22.06
C ASN A 633 -59.36 -21.87 -23.05
N ILE A 634 -58.39 -22.80 -23.02
CA ILE A 634 -57.24 -22.89 -23.92
C ILE A 634 -57.31 -24.21 -24.69
N PHE A 635 -56.94 -24.19 -25.97
CA PHE A 635 -56.92 -25.39 -26.84
C PHE A 635 -55.93 -25.20 -27.99
N LEU A 636 -55.47 -26.31 -28.61
CA LEU A 636 -54.63 -26.26 -29.79
C LEU A 636 -55.39 -25.68 -30.99
N LYS A 637 -54.78 -24.77 -31.70
CA LYS A 637 -55.30 -24.28 -32.99
C LYS A 637 -55.13 -25.41 -34.05
N LYS A 638 -56.24 -25.91 -34.60
CA LYS A 638 -56.27 -26.88 -35.70
C LYS A 638 -55.82 -26.27 -37.01
#